data_0a575370c08c70105e474c668756ba4f
#
_entry.id   0a575370c08c70105e474c668756ba4f
#
_cell.length_a   1.000
_cell.length_b   1.000
_cell.length_c   1.000
_cell.angle_alpha   90.00
_cell.angle_beta   90.00
_cell.angle_gamma   90.00
#
_symmetry.space_group_name_H-M   'P 1'
#
loop_
_entity.id
_entity.type
_entity.pdbx_description
1 polymer ?
#
loop_
_entity_poly.entity_id
_entity_poly.type
_entity_poly.pdbx_seq_one_letter_code
_entity_poly.pdbx_strand_id
1 'polypeptide(L)'
;MPRYDPAVTEPKWQRAWEEAGVFTARRDPARPKYYVLEMFPYPSGRIHMGHVRNYTMGDVIARYKASCGFSVLHPMGWDAFGMPAENAAIERGGHPKDWTYGNIADMRAQMKPLGLSIDWSREFATCDPEYYGQQQAMFLDMLDKGLVYRKSAQVNWDPADMTVLANEQVIDGRGWRSGALVERRELTQWFFRISDYAGELLEALDRLEHWPEKVRLMQANWIGKSRGLQFAFSTLGAPEGFDRLEVYTTRPDTLLGASFAAISPDHPLARHLERHDPEVAAFVADCRRVGTSEEALEKAEKRGLDTGIRVRHPFDTAWELPVYIANFVLMDYGTGAIFGCPAHDQRDFEFATKYGLPIEPVFLPEGAAHGDGDRDEDGAAPLAEAFVPPKSERVEYVRGFAGERVQTGEAAVNAAIAFCEANGVGRGVTNYRLRDWGLSRQRYWGCPIPVVHCAACGVVPEKRENLPIRLPDDVSFDRPGNPLDRHPTWTRATCPACGAEARRETDTMDTFVDSSWYYARFTAPHAKTPTVPEEVDYWMNVDQYIGGIEHAILHLLYSRFFARAMHVTGHLPAKAIEPFDALFTQGMVTHEIYMTRDAAGRPVYHLPEEVEGGIIKATGEAVEIIPSAKMSKSKKNVVDPVNIIKAFGADTARWFVMSDSPPERDVEWTASGADAAFRFLGRVWRLADEIAASAAPDNAAEDAALIRATHRTIADVTAGIEGFAFNTSVAKLYAFANTLSKSQAGAAARREAMGVMAQLLSPMVPHLAEEIWSMLGGEGLVAQARWPEADPAMLVDERVTLPIQINGKRRAEITVPRDMDAAEVEKLVLADEDVVRFLAGKPVKKLIVVPGRIVNVVI
;
A
#
# COMPACT_ATOMS: atom_id res chain seq x y z
N MET A 1 19.21 -29.83 34.46
CA MET A 1 18.82 -30.06 33.06
C MET A 1 19.37 -28.89 32.25
N PRO A 2 20.01 -29.12 31.12
CA PRO A 2 20.41 -28.03 30.24
C PRO A 2 19.17 -27.17 29.88
N ARG A 3 19.35 -25.89 29.71
CA ARG A 3 18.29 -24.94 29.35
C ARG A 3 18.60 -24.39 27.98
N TYR A 4 17.58 -24.20 27.14
CA TYR A 4 17.72 -23.50 25.88
C TYR A 4 18.29 -22.09 26.12
N ASP A 5 19.41 -21.79 25.48
CA ASP A 5 20.11 -20.52 25.58
C ASP A 5 20.23 -19.86 24.17
N PRO A 6 19.35 -18.91 23.84
CA PRO A 6 19.40 -18.24 22.55
C PRO A 6 20.74 -17.56 22.28
N ALA A 7 21.39 -17.00 23.32
CA ALA A 7 22.65 -16.27 23.15
C ALA A 7 23.80 -17.15 22.64
N VAL A 8 23.72 -18.48 22.86
CA VAL A 8 24.69 -19.47 22.36
C VAL A 8 24.19 -20.10 21.05
N THR A 9 22.90 -20.45 21.01
CA THR A 9 22.32 -21.27 19.94
C THR A 9 22.15 -20.47 18.65
N GLU A 10 21.63 -19.24 18.74
CA GLU A 10 21.33 -18.42 17.55
C GLU A 10 22.60 -18.08 16.75
N PRO A 11 23.67 -17.54 17.33
CA PRO A 11 24.90 -17.27 16.59
C PRO A 11 25.58 -18.53 16.02
N LYS A 12 25.43 -19.71 16.68
CA LYS A 12 25.93 -20.99 16.18
C LYS A 12 25.32 -21.33 14.83
N TRP A 13 23.99 -21.27 14.74
CA TRP A 13 23.27 -21.65 13.51
C TRP A 13 23.36 -20.60 12.41
N GLN A 14 23.40 -19.31 12.74
CA GLN A 14 23.66 -18.25 11.76
C GLN A 14 25.00 -18.47 11.04
N ARG A 15 26.06 -18.82 11.77
CA ARG A 15 27.35 -19.16 11.16
C ARG A 15 27.27 -20.40 10.28
N ALA A 16 26.58 -21.46 10.75
CA ALA A 16 26.42 -22.67 9.98
C ALA A 16 25.70 -22.45 8.65
N TRP A 17 24.66 -21.60 8.62
CA TRP A 17 23.96 -21.19 7.38
C TRP A 17 24.85 -20.38 6.45
N GLU A 18 25.63 -19.44 6.99
CA GLU A 18 26.56 -18.60 6.22
C GLU A 18 27.67 -19.44 5.59
N GLU A 19 28.30 -20.32 6.36
CA GLU A 19 29.34 -21.24 5.89
C GLU A 19 28.84 -22.20 4.81
N ALA A 20 27.60 -22.69 4.94
CA ALA A 20 26.98 -23.57 3.95
C ALA A 20 26.40 -22.82 2.74
N GLY A 21 26.34 -21.48 2.76
CA GLY A 21 25.77 -20.66 1.71
C GLY A 21 24.30 -20.96 1.40
N VAL A 22 23.51 -21.31 2.46
CA VAL A 22 22.14 -21.83 2.33
C VAL A 22 21.21 -20.87 1.61
N PHE A 23 21.39 -19.57 1.83
CA PHE A 23 20.48 -18.53 1.35
C PHE A 23 20.98 -17.78 0.10
N THR A 24 22.06 -18.25 -0.49
CA THR A 24 22.58 -17.68 -1.74
C THR A 24 21.65 -18.02 -2.90
N ALA A 25 21.03 -17.02 -3.48
CA ALA A 25 20.13 -17.19 -4.63
C ALA A 25 20.92 -17.59 -5.90
N ARG A 26 20.53 -18.71 -6.50
CA ARG A 26 21.14 -19.22 -7.73
C ARG A 26 20.06 -19.48 -8.77
N ARG A 27 20.29 -18.99 -9.98
CA ARG A 27 19.47 -19.35 -11.12
C ARG A 27 19.64 -20.84 -11.42
N ASP A 28 18.58 -21.59 -11.30
CA ASP A 28 18.52 -23.01 -11.61
C ASP A 28 17.28 -23.32 -12.47
N PRO A 29 17.44 -23.46 -13.80
CA PRO A 29 16.31 -23.74 -14.69
C PRO A 29 15.61 -25.08 -14.44
N ALA A 30 16.23 -26.00 -13.69
CA ALA A 30 15.63 -27.28 -13.33
C ALA A 30 14.65 -27.16 -12.13
N ARG A 31 14.62 -26.02 -11.47
CA ARG A 31 13.76 -25.77 -10.31
C ARG A 31 12.82 -24.60 -10.59
N PRO A 32 11.59 -24.64 -10.08
CA PRO A 32 10.73 -23.46 -10.12
C PRO A 32 11.35 -22.33 -9.30
N LYS A 33 11.24 -21.08 -9.76
CA LYS A 33 11.73 -19.93 -9.01
C LYS A 33 10.67 -19.44 -8.03
N TYR A 34 11.13 -18.79 -6.96
CA TYR A 34 10.25 -17.98 -6.12
C TYR A 34 10.98 -16.74 -5.64
N TYR A 35 10.44 -15.58 -5.96
CA TYR A 35 11.01 -14.29 -5.58
C TYR A 35 10.15 -13.66 -4.47
N VAL A 36 10.68 -13.65 -3.25
CA VAL A 36 10.08 -12.95 -2.10
C VAL A 36 10.78 -11.62 -1.92
N LEU A 37 10.02 -10.57 -1.76
CA LEU A 37 10.57 -9.23 -1.56
C LEU A 37 9.71 -8.46 -0.57
N GLU A 38 10.31 -7.92 0.47
CA GLU A 38 9.74 -6.89 1.31
C GLU A 38 10.12 -5.51 0.79
N MET A 39 9.26 -4.53 1.02
CA MET A 39 9.62 -3.14 0.77
C MET A 39 10.87 -2.81 1.58
N PHE A 40 11.94 -2.41 0.88
CA PHE A 40 13.23 -2.17 1.52
C PHE A 40 13.21 -0.93 2.41
N PRO A 41 14.02 -0.93 3.50
CA PRO A 41 13.93 0.11 4.50
C PRO A 41 14.70 1.37 4.09
N TYR A 42 14.23 2.52 4.58
CA TYR A 42 15.03 3.73 4.63
C TYR A 42 16.02 3.66 5.81
N PRO A 43 17.33 3.96 5.61
CA PRO A 43 18.34 3.84 6.66
C PRO A 43 18.23 4.98 7.69
N SER A 44 17.33 4.80 8.65
CA SER A 44 17.03 5.77 9.72
C SER A 44 17.82 5.57 11.01
N GLY A 45 18.75 4.62 11.03
CA GLY A 45 19.71 4.34 12.10
C GLY A 45 19.30 3.23 13.06
N ARG A 46 18.01 2.92 13.22
CA ARG A 46 17.53 1.82 14.06
C ARG A 46 16.33 1.15 13.47
N ILE A 47 16.32 -0.18 13.53
CA ILE A 47 15.12 -0.96 13.24
C ILE A 47 14.11 -0.82 14.40
N HIS A 48 12.85 -1.13 14.14
CA HIS A 48 11.77 -1.19 15.11
C HIS A 48 10.96 -2.48 14.91
N MET A 49 10.05 -2.80 15.82
CA MET A 49 9.28 -4.05 15.76
C MET A 49 8.44 -4.21 14.48
N GLY A 50 8.08 -3.12 13.81
CA GLY A 50 7.46 -3.18 12.48
C GLY A 50 8.38 -3.78 11.41
N HIS A 51 9.69 -3.48 11.43
CA HIS A 51 10.68 -4.15 10.58
C HIS A 51 10.77 -5.64 10.92
N VAL A 52 10.84 -5.99 12.22
CA VAL A 52 10.87 -7.39 12.64
C VAL A 52 9.66 -8.15 12.09
N ARG A 53 8.46 -7.56 12.17
CA ARG A 53 7.24 -8.18 11.64
C ARG A 53 7.29 -8.36 10.13
N ASN A 54 7.60 -7.28 9.40
CA ASN A 54 7.63 -7.29 7.94
C ASN A 54 8.60 -8.35 7.38
N TYR A 55 9.86 -8.29 7.83
CA TYR A 55 10.90 -9.20 7.34
C TYR A 55 10.75 -10.63 7.84
N THR A 56 10.16 -10.84 9.02
CA THR A 56 9.85 -12.19 9.49
C THR A 56 8.77 -12.85 8.62
N MET A 57 7.75 -12.12 8.18
CA MET A 57 6.71 -12.67 7.31
C MET A 57 7.28 -13.14 5.95
N GLY A 58 8.10 -12.32 5.31
CA GLY A 58 8.76 -12.70 4.07
C GLY A 58 9.74 -13.85 4.25
N ASP A 59 10.48 -13.83 5.35
CA ASP A 59 11.42 -14.92 5.70
C ASP A 59 10.71 -16.28 5.88
N VAL A 60 9.51 -16.29 6.51
CA VAL A 60 8.70 -17.51 6.62
C VAL A 60 8.36 -18.07 5.25
N ILE A 61 7.91 -17.23 4.33
CA ILE A 61 7.58 -17.65 2.96
C ILE A 61 8.83 -18.11 2.21
N ALA A 62 9.94 -17.36 2.32
CA ALA A 62 11.20 -17.71 1.66
C ALA A 62 11.72 -19.09 2.10
N ARG A 63 11.77 -19.35 3.41
CA ARG A 63 12.19 -20.65 3.97
C ARG A 63 11.23 -21.77 3.58
N TYR A 64 9.94 -21.53 3.68
CA TYR A 64 8.93 -22.50 3.28
C TYR A 64 9.07 -22.88 1.78
N LYS A 65 9.18 -21.91 0.90
CA LYS A 65 9.34 -22.18 -0.55
C LYS A 65 10.68 -22.86 -0.86
N ALA A 66 11.76 -22.50 -0.17
CA ALA A 66 13.04 -23.21 -0.30
C ALA A 66 12.94 -24.69 0.09
N SER A 67 12.26 -25.00 1.22
CA SER A 67 12.02 -26.38 1.65
C SER A 67 11.09 -27.16 0.72
N CYS A 68 10.18 -26.47 0.02
CA CYS A 68 9.37 -27.04 -1.06
C CYS A 68 10.15 -27.29 -2.37
N GLY A 69 11.43 -26.95 -2.43
CA GLY A 69 12.30 -27.22 -3.58
C GLY A 69 12.39 -26.09 -4.60
N PHE A 70 11.89 -24.91 -4.32
CA PHE A 70 12.03 -23.73 -5.18
C PHE A 70 13.46 -23.18 -5.14
N SER A 71 13.87 -22.54 -6.23
CA SER A 71 15.02 -21.63 -6.25
C SER A 71 14.53 -20.26 -5.76
N VAL A 72 14.96 -19.85 -4.57
CA VAL A 72 14.41 -18.65 -3.90
C VAL A 72 15.37 -17.48 -4.06
N LEU A 73 14.82 -16.32 -4.44
CA LEU A 73 15.46 -15.01 -4.37
C LEU A 73 14.82 -14.20 -3.24
N HIS A 74 15.59 -13.93 -2.18
CA HIS A 74 15.17 -13.14 -1.02
C HIS A 74 16.26 -12.11 -0.70
N PRO A 75 16.30 -10.97 -1.40
CA PRO A 75 17.37 -9.99 -1.31
C PRO A 75 17.08 -8.90 -0.28
N MET A 76 18.09 -8.10 0.05
CA MET A 76 17.99 -6.91 0.89
C MET A 76 18.75 -5.74 0.26
N GLY A 77 18.22 -4.53 0.43
CA GLY A 77 18.86 -3.28 0.04
C GLY A 77 18.34 -2.10 0.86
N TRP A 78 18.76 -0.90 0.48
CA TRP A 78 18.48 0.31 1.25
C TRP A 78 17.94 1.40 0.34
N ASP A 79 16.76 1.94 0.65
CA ASP A 79 16.25 3.18 0.05
C ASP A 79 16.97 4.35 0.71
N ALA A 80 18.07 4.81 0.12
CA ALA A 80 19.10 5.53 0.83
C ALA A 80 19.24 7.01 0.47
N PHE A 81 18.55 7.48 -0.57
CA PHE A 81 18.45 8.89 -0.89
C PHE A 81 17.32 9.59 -0.13
N GLY A 82 17.32 10.92 -0.13
CA GLY A 82 16.21 11.74 0.32
C GLY A 82 16.50 12.69 1.47
N MET A 83 15.52 13.54 1.71
CA MET A 83 15.56 14.63 2.68
C MET A 83 15.90 14.24 4.13
N PRO A 84 15.51 13.06 4.68
CA PRO A 84 15.85 12.77 6.08
C PRO A 84 17.34 12.75 6.35
N ALA A 85 18.15 12.21 5.43
CA ALA A 85 19.60 12.19 5.55
C ALA A 85 20.19 13.61 5.44
N GLU A 86 19.70 14.38 4.47
CA GLU A 86 20.15 15.76 4.25
C GLU A 86 19.81 16.65 5.46
N ASN A 87 18.57 16.57 5.96
CA ASN A 87 18.16 17.35 7.13
C ASN A 87 18.93 16.96 8.40
N ALA A 88 19.14 15.66 8.63
CA ALA A 88 19.94 15.19 9.77
C ALA A 88 21.40 15.64 9.67
N ALA A 89 21.97 15.69 8.46
CA ALA A 89 23.31 16.20 8.24
C ALA A 89 23.41 17.73 8.51
N ILE A 90 22.40 18.48 8.05
CA ILE A 90 22.30 19.93 8.32
C ILE A 90 22.21 20.20 9.83
N GLU A 91 21.32 19.50 10.53
CA GLU A 91 21.12 19.68 11.99
C GLU A 91 22.34 19.32 12.82
N ARG A 92 23.12 18.34 12.39
CA ARG A 92 24.30 17.82 13.13
C ARG A 92 25.63 18.36 12.63
N GLY A 93 25.62 19.15 11.56
CA GLY A 93 26.85 19.69 10.94
C GLY A 93 27.71 18.63 10.22
N GLY A 94 27.08 17.55 9.70
CA GLY A 94 27.73 16.45 9.01
C GLY A 94 27.46 16.41 7.51
N HIS A 95 27.79 15.27 6.86
CA HIS A 95 27.52 15.01 5.46
C HIS A 95 26.43 13.92 5.31
N PRO A 96 25.43 14.06 4.42
CA PRO A 96 24.35 13.06 4.22
C PRO A 96 24.86 11.65 3.89
N LYS A 97 25.94 11.55 3.11
CA LYS A 97 26.59 10.28 2.74
C LYS A 97 27.08 9.52 3.99
N ASP A 98 27.82 10.18 4.86
CA ASP A 98 28.40 9.55 6.05
C ASP A 98 27.29 9.11 7.02
N TRP A 99 26.27 9.96 7.18
CA TRP A 99 25.10 9.64 7.98
C TRP A 99 24.35 8.42 7.44
N THR A 100 24.15 8.37 6.12
CA THR A 100 23.43 7.29 5.45
C THR A 100 24.16 5.95 5.57
N TYR A 101 25.45 5.91 5.21
CA TYR A 101 26.23 4.66 5.30
C TYR A 101 26.47 4.21 6.75
N GLY A 102 26.61 5.13 7.69
CA GLY A 102 26.63 4.82 9.12
C GLY A 102 25.35 4.14 9.57
N ASN A 103 24.19 4.68 9.19
CA ASN A 103 22.89 4.09 9.51
C ASN A 103 22.66 2.73 8.83
N ILE A 104 23.13 2.54 7.59
CA ILE A 104 23.08 1.24 6.89
C ILE A 104 23.88 0.21 7.68
N ALA A 105 25.10 0.55 8.10
CA ALA A 105 25.94 -0.36 8.88
C ALA A 105 25.26 -0.74 10.22
N ASP A 106 24.69 0.24 10.92
CA ASP A 106 24.01 0.03 12.20
C ASP A 106 22.74 -0.84 12.02
N MET A 107 21.90 -0.53 11.04
CA MET A 107 20.68 -1.31 10.80
C MET A 107 20.99 -2.73 10.32
N ARG A 108 21.98 -2.92 9.47
CA ARG A 108 22.46 -4.24 9.05
C ARG A 108 22.91 -5.06 10.24
N ALA A 109 23.69 -4.46 11.15
CA ALA A 109 24.14 -5.14 12.38
C ALA A 109 22.98 -5.50 13.31
N GLN A 110 21.87 -4.75 13.29
CA GLN A 110 20.66 -5.05 14.06
C GLN A 110 19.77 -6.11 13.40
N MET A 111 19.77 -6.19 12.06
CA MET A 111 18.95 -7.14 11.30
C MET A 111 19.57 -8.54 11.23
N LYS A 112 20.87 -8.66 11.08
CA LYS A 112 21.56 -9.96 10.99
C LYS A 112 21.22 -10.92 12.14
N PRO A 113 21.18 -10.48 13.41
CA PRO A 113 20.80 -11.36 14.53
C PRO A 113 19.37 -11.93 14.46
N LEU A 114 18.48 -11.39 13.64
CA LEU A 114 17.15 -11.98 13.41
C LEU A 114 17.20 -13.32 12.67
N GLY A 115 18.36 -13.67 12.08
CA GLY A 115 18.54 -14.92 11.37
C GLY A 115 17.69 -15.05 10.12
N LEU A 116 17.50 -13.96 9.37
CA LEU A 116 16.70 -13.92 8.15
C LEU A 116 17.43 -14.65 6.99
N SER A 117 16.68 -15.33 6.14
CA SER A 117 17.20 -16.06 4.96
C SER A 117 17.50 -15.14 3.77
N ILE A 118 18.12 -14.00 4.05
CA ILE A 118 18.45 -12.99 3.06
C ILE A 118 19.76 -13.33 2.36
N ASP A 119 19.78 -13.20 1.04
CA ASP A 119 21.01 -13.21 0.25
C ASP A 119 21.71 -11.84 0.31
N TRP A 120 22.53 -11.64 1.33
CA TRP A 120 23.30 -10.41 1.54
C TRP A 120 24.34 -10.13 0.45
N SER A 121 24.66 -11.11 -0.40
CA SER A 121 25.57 -10.86 -1.53
C SER A 121 24.93 -9.98 -2.63
N ARG A 122 23.61 -9.82 -2.59
CA ARG A 122 22.85 -8.97 -3.51
C ARG A 122 22.54 -7.59 -2.94
N GLU A 123 23.09 -7.26 -1.78
CA GLU A 123 22.85 -5.97 -1.10
C GLU A 123 23.38 -4.80 -1.91
N PHE A 124 22.59 -3.72 -1.95
CA PHE A 124 23.00 -2.39 -2.45
C PHE A 124 22.21 -1.29 -1.74
N ALA A 125 22.70 -0.05 -1.87
CA ALA A 125 21.97 1.15 -1.50
C ALA A 125 21.61 1.97 -2.74
N THR A 126 20.45 2.59 -2.78
CA THR A 126 20.04 3.40 -3.94
C THR A 126 20.95 4.61 -4.17
N CYS A 127 21.66 5.05 -3.13
CA CYS A 127 22.69 6.10 -3.21
C CYS A 127 24.06 5.62 -3.70
N ASP A 128 24.24 4.32 -3.99
CA ASP A 128 25.48 3.81 -4.58
C ASP A 128 25.59 4.29 -6.04
N PRO A 129 26.76 4.83 -6.46
CA PRO A 129 26.96 5.25 -7.85
C PRO A 129 26.71 4.15 -8.88
N GLU A 130 26.94 2.90 -8.51
CA GLU A 130 26.68 1.69 -9.30
C GLU A 130 25.18 1.43 -9.48
N TYR A 131 24.34 1.90 -8.56
CA TYR A 131 22.88 1.86 -8.65
C TYR A 131 22.35 3.06 -9.45
N TYR A 132 22.56 4.28 -8.93
CA TYR A 132 21.95 5.44 -9.55
C TYR A 132 22.54 5.79 -10.92
N GLY A 133 23.75 5.34 -11.23
CA GLY A 133 24.32 5.44 -12.59
C GLY A 133 23.52 4.64 -13.62
N GLN A 134 22.97 3.48 -13.23
CA GLN A 134 22.08 2.70 -14.09
C GLN A 134 20.69 3.35 -14.20
N GLN A 135 20.22 4.00 -13.13
CA GLN A 135 18.99 4.81 -13.15
C GLN A 135 19.14 6.00 -14.11
N GLN A 136 20.28 6.68 -14.08
CA GLN A 136 20.60 7.74 -15.04
C GLN A 136 20.62 7.22 -16.49
N ALA A 137 21.15 6.03 -16.73
CA ALA A 137 21.13 5.41 -18.04
C ALA A 137 19.71 5.14 -18.54
N MET A 138 18.84 4.59 -17.68
CA MET A 138 17.42 4.38 -18.00
C MET A 138 16.67 5.70 -18.24
N PHE A 139 16.98 6.75 -17.46
CA PHE A 139 16.41 8.07 -17.70
C PHE A 139 16.71 8.56 -19.11
N LEU A 140 17.94 8.39 -19.59
CA LEU A 140 18.32 8.76 -20.98
C LEU A 140 17.55 7.94 -22.01
N ASP A 141 17.34 6.62 -21.77
CA ASP A 141 16.53 5.78 -22.66
C ASP A 141 15.07 6.22 -22.68
N MET A 142 14.52 6.56 -21.53
CA MET A 142 13.14 7.05 -21.42
C MET A 142 12.97 8.44 -22.04
N LEU A 143 13.98 9.29 -21.94
CA LEU A 143 14.00 10.60 -22.59
C LEU A 143 14.00 10.45 -24.13
N ASP A 144 14.81 9.54 -24.66
CA ASP A 144 14.85 9.21 -26.10
C ASP A 144 13.51 8.68 -26.62
N LYS A 145 12.80 7.89 -25.80
CA LYS A 145 11.44 7.39 -26.10
C LYS A 145 10.33 8.40 -25.86
N GLY A 146 10.63 9.62 -25.38
CA GLY A 146 9.63 10.64 -25.10
C GLY A 146 8.79 10.38 -23.87
N LEU A 147 9.16 9.41 -23.01
CA LEU A 147 8.49 9.12 -21.74
C LEU A 147 8.81 10.16 -20.67
N VAL A 148 9.88 10.91 -20.86
CA VAL A 148 10.31 12.03 -20.01
C VAL A 148 10.30 13.31 -20.83
N TYR A 149 9.86 14.40 -20.23
CA TYR A 149 9.86 15.71 -20.85
C TYR A 149 10.04 16.84 -19.83
N ARG A 150 10.30 18.04 -20.30
CA ARG A 150 10.52 19.22 -19.48
C ARG A 150 9.56 20.34 -19.88
N LYS A 151 8.87 20.94 -18.91
CA LYS A 151 7.98 22.11 -19.14
C LYS A 151 7.93 23.01 -17.92
N SER A 152 7.52 24.28 -18.14
CA SER A 152 7.05 25.14 -17.05
C SER A 152 5.66 24.69 -16.62
N ALA A 153 5.48 24.53 -15.33
CA ALA A 153 4.23 24.09 -14.73
C ALA A 153 4.06 24.70 -13.33
N GLN A 154 2.81 24.82 -12.91
CA GLN A 154 2.49 25.11 -11.51
C GLN A 154 2.81 23.89 -10.67
N VAL A 155 3.67 24.05 -9.68
CA VAL A 155 4.13 22.97 -8.81
C VAL A 155 3.82 23.28 -7.36
N ASN A 156 3.74 22.23 -6.55
CA ASN A 156 3.60 22.34 -5.11
C ASN A 156 4.98 22.60 -4.49
N TRP A 157 5.21 23.79 -4.01
CA TRP A 157 6.45 24.19 -3.36
C TRP A 157 6.30 24.14 -1.85
N ASP A 158 7.18 23.41 -1.20
CA ASP A 158 7.28 23.39 0.26
C ASP A 158 8.28 24.48 0.70
N PRO A 159 7.83 25.55 1.37
CA PRO A 159 8.70 26.65 1.76
C PRO A 159 9.62 26.31 2.96
N ALA A 160 9.27 25.29 3.75
CA ALA A 160 10.10 24.84 4.86
C ALA A 160 11.22 23.91 4.37
N ASP A 161 10.88 22.97 3.51
CA ASP A 161 11.83 22.04 2.90
C ASP A 161 12.54 22.64 1.68
N MET A 162 12.11 23.79 1.17
CA MET A 162 12.69 24.50 0.01
C MET A 162 12.79 23.59 -1.24
N THR A 163 11.72 22.83 -1.52
CA THR A 163 11.68 21.89 -2.64
C THR A 163 10.27 21.72 -3.20
N VAL A 164 10.18 21.18 -4.42
CA VAL A 164 8.91 20.76 -5.04
C VAL A 164 8.47 19.42 -4.45
N LEU A 165 7.17 19.29 -4.21
CA LEU A 165 6.51 18.06 -3.82
C LEU A 165 5.64 17.52 -4.95
N ALA A 166 5.63 16.20 -5.13
CA ALA A 166 4.62 15.55 -5.97
C ALA A 166 3.21 15.74 -5.37
N ASN A 167 2.17 15.61 -6.19
CA ASN A 167 0.78 15.79 -5.71
C ASN A 167 0.45 14.84 -4.55
N GLU A 168 0.97 13.62 -4.61
CA GLU A 168 0.81 12.55 -3.61
C GLU A 168 1.51 12.85 -2.28
N GLN A 169 2.43 13.81 -2.28
CA GLN A 169 3.18 14.25 -1.09
C GLN A 169 2.54 15.47 -0.41
N VAL A 170 1.38 15.91 -0.90
CA VAL A 170 0.62 17.02 -0.30
C VAL A 170 -0.64 16.44 0.36
N ILE A 171 -0.74 16.61 1.67
CA ILE A 171 -1.87 16.15 2.49
C ILE A 171 -2.52 17.37 3.11
N ASP A 172 -3.81 17.59 2.85
CA ASP A 172 -4.57 18.73 3.35
C ASP A 172 -3.90 20.10 3.07
N GLY A 173 -3.32 20.26 1.87
CA GLY A 173 -2.60 21.45 1.48
C GLY A 173 -1.25 21.68 2.16
N ARG A 174 -0.75 20.67 2.86
CA ARG A 174 0.51 20.72 3.60
C ARG A 174 1.49 19.70 3.08
N GLY A 175 2.76 20.01 3.15
CA GLY A 175 3.80 19.03 2.90
C GLY A 175 3.69 17.85 3.88
N TRP A 176 3.64 16.62 3.37
CA TRP A 176 3.43 15.39 4.15
C TRP A 176 4.46 15.18 5.26
N ARG A 177 5.63 15.80 5.13
CA ARG A 177 6.76 15.70 6.07
C ARG A 177 6.93 16.95 6.90
N SER A 178 7.02 18.12 6.26
CA SER A 178 7.26 19.40 6.93
C SER A 178 6.04 19.89 7.73
N GLY A 179 4.82 19.54 7.30
CA GLY A 179 3.58 20.10 7.79
C GLY A 179 3.36 21.58 7.39
N ALA A 180 4.31 22.18 6.63
CA ALA A 180 4.18 23.55 6.15
C ALA A 180 3.08 23.66 5.08
N LEU A 181 2.40 24.80 5.02
CA LEU A 181 1.48 25.10 3.93
C LEU A 181 2.26 25.15 2.62
N VAL A 182 1.79 24.39 1.65
CA VAL A 182 2.39 24.33 0.31
C VAL A 182 2.00 25.58 -0.48
N GLU A 183 2.99 26.18 -1.16
CA GLU A 183 2.80 27.30 -2.07
C GLU A 183 2.73 26.79 -3.52
N ARG A 184 1.90 27.42 -4.34
CA ARG A 184 1.97 27.19 -5.79
C ARG A 184 3.00 28.12 -6.42
N ARG A 185 3.96 27.52 -7.15
CA ARG A 185 4.99 28.26 -7.90
C ARG A 185 5.06 27.74 -9.33
N GLU A 186 5.33 28.63 -10.26
CA GLU A 186 5.60 28.27 -11.64
C GLU A 186 7.10 28.00 -11.78
N LEU A 187 7.46 26.73 -12.01
CA LEU A 187 8.84 26.30 -12.18
C LEU A 187 8.95 25.39 -13.41
N THR A 188 10.10 25.46 -14.09
CA THR A 188 10.39 24.51 -15.17
C THR A 188 10.91 23.22 -14.56
N GLN A 189 10.22 22.12 -14.80
CA GLN A 189 10.41 20.82 -14.14
C GLN A 189 10.46 19.69 -15.16
N TRP A 190 11.04 18.57 -14.77
CA TRP A 190 11.01 17.30 -15.48
C TRP A 190 9.81 16.47 -15.05
N PHE A 191 9.19 15.76 -15.99
CA PHE A 191 8.00 14.93 -15.76
C PHE A 191 8.12 13.59 -16.47
N PHE A 192 7.65 12.51 -15.81
CA PHE A 192 7.30 11.26 -16.47
C PHE A 192 5.85 11.31 -16.96
N ARG A 193 5.59 10.79 -18.18
CA ARG A 193 4.26 10.70 -18.81
C ARG A 193 3.42 9.55 -18.26
N ILE A 194 3.25 9.47 -16.95
CA ILE A 194 2.43 8.41 -16.33
C ILE A 194 0.95 8.52 -16.73
N SER A 195 0.47 9.72 -17.02
CA SER A 195 -0.92 9.95 -17.45
C SER A 195 -1.24 9.28 -18.79
N ASP A 196 -0.29 9.11 -19.67
CA ASP A 196 -0.47 8.38 -20.95
C ASP A 196 -0.80 6.90 -20.73
N TYR A 197 -0.43 6.35 -19.58
CA TYR A 197 -0.67 4.97 -19.18
C TYR A 197 -1.89 4.81 -18.24
N ALA A 198 -2.62 5.89 -17.94
CA ALA A 198 -3.70 5.85 -16.96
C ALA A 198 -4.77 4.79 -17.26
N GLY A 199 -5.17 4.64 -18.53
CA GLY A 199 -6.13 3.63 -18.97
C GLY A 199 -5.61 2.21 -18.76
N GLU A 200 -4.39 1.93 -19.22
CA GLU A 200 -3.75 0.62 -19.08
C GLU A 200 -3.50 0.24 -17.61
N LEU A 201 -3.01 1.21 -16.81
CA LEU A 201 -2.81 1.01 -15.37
C LEU A 201 -4.12 0.67 -14.65
N LEU A 202 -5.23 1.32 -15.05
CA LEU A 202 -6.54 1.06 -14.47
C LEU A 202 -7.09 -0.31 -14.86
N GLU A 203 -7.06 -0.64 -16.15
CA GLU A 203 -7.57 -1.93 -16.67
C GLU A 203 -6.77 -3.12 -16.13
N ALA A 204 -5.47 -2.95 -15.93
CA ALA A 204 -4.62 -4.00 -15.37
C ALA A 204 -4.96 -4.35 -13.92
N LEU A 205 -5.61 -3.48 -13.15
CA LEU A 205 -6.03 -3.76 -11.77
C LEU A 205 -6.99 -4.95 -11.69
N ASP A 206 -7.79 -5.20 -12.72
CA ASP A 206 -8.73 -6.33 -12.76
C ASP A 206 -8.01 -7.69 -12.81
N ARG A 207 -6.75 -7.70 -13.27
CA ARG A 207 -5.90 -8.90 -13.37
C ARG A 207 -5.02 -9.14 -12.13
N LEU A 208 -4.95 -8.18 -11.22
CA LEU A 208 -4.18 -8.28 -9.98
C LEU A 208 -5.01 -8.97 -8.87
N GLU A 209 -5.44 -10.21 -9.13
CA GLU A 209 -6.35 -10.96 -8.26
C GLU A 209 -5.76 -11.23 -6.86
N HIS A 210 -4.42 -11.36 -6.77
CA HIS A 210 -3.70 -11.61 -5.53
C HIS A 210 -3.25 -10.32 -4.81
N TRP A 211 -3.81 -9.18 -5.20
CA TRP A 211 -3.63 -7.91 -4.50
C TRP A 211 -4.82 -7.61 -3.59
N PRO A 212 -4.61 -7.00 -2.41
CA PRO A 212 -5.71 -6.59 -1.55
C PRO A 212 -6.69 -5.67 -2.30
N GLU A 213 -7.99 -5.97 -2.20
CA GLU A 213 -9.05 -5.19 -2.86
C GLU A 213 -8.96 -3.70 -2.50
N LYS A 214 -8.66 -3.39 -1.24
CA LYS A 214 -8.48 -2.02 -0.76
C LYS A 214 -7.40 -1.27 -1.53
N VAL A 215 -6.26 -1.90 -1.83
CA VAL A 215 -5.17 -1.28 -2.60
C VAL A 215 -5.60 -1.03 -4.04
N ARG A 216 -6.24 -2.02 -4.68
CA ARG A 216 -6.77 -1.86 -6.04
C ARG A 216 -7.78 -0.72 -6.13
N LEU A 217 -8.70 -0.64 -5.16
CA LEU A 217 -9.68 0.44 -5.08
C LEU A 217 -9.01 1.82 -4.86
N MET A 218 -7.99 1.90 -4.00
CA MET A 218 -7.23 3.14 -3.79
C MET A 218 -6.57 3.61 -5.09
N GLN A 219 -5.94 2.72 -5.85
CA GLN A 219 -5.33 3.06 -7.14
C GLN A 219 -6.38 3.44 -8.18
N ALA A 220 -7.47 2.69 -8.30
CA ALA A 220 -8.56 3.02 -9.22
C ALA A 220 -9.15 4.41 -8.95
N ASN A 221 -9.39 4.72 -7.67
CA ASN A 221 -9.87 6.03 -7.26
C ASN A 221 -8.84 7.15 -7.52
N TRP A 222 -7.55 6.87 -7.35
CA TRP A 222 -6.49 7.83 -7.61
C TRP A 222 -6.33 8.12 -9.11
N ILE A 223 -6.32 7.07 -9.94
CA ILE A 223 -6.30 7.20 -11.42
C ILE A 223 -7.54 7.96 -11.90
N GLY A 224 -8.70 7.69 -11.29
CA GLY A 224 -9.90 8.51 -11.40
C GLY A 224 -10.41 8.66 -12.83
N LYS A 225 -10.78 7.53 -13.48
CA LYS A 225 -11.42 7.55 -14.79
C LYS A 225 -12.78 8.24 -14.73
N SER A 226 -12.99 9.23 -15.55
CA SER A 226 -14.28 9.91 -15.72
C SER A 226 -14.64 9.99 -17.19
N ARG A 227 -15.88 9.66 -17.52
CA ARG A 227 -16.45 9.90 -18.84
C ARG A 227 -17.38 11.11 -18.76
N GLY A 228 -17.19 12.05 -19.68
CA GLY A 228 -17.98 13.27 -19.73
C GLY A 228 -18.12 13.81 -21.13
N LEU A 229 -18.72 14.96 -21.24
CA LEU A 229 -18.93 15.71 -22.48
C LEU A 229 -17.98 16.92 -22.50
N GLN A 230 -17.24 17.08 -23.57
CA GLN A 230 -16.56 18.33 -23.90
C GLN A 230 -17.34 19.05 -25.00
N PHE A 231 -17.72 20.29 -24.75
CA PHE A 231 -18.44 21.13 -25.69
C PHE A 231 -18.09 22.59 -25.47
N ALA A 232 -18.55 23.48 -26.36
CA ALA A 232 -18.31 24.89 -26.22
C ALA A 232 -19.60 25.68 -26.30
N PHE A 233 -19.78 26.58 -25.35
CA PHE A 233 -20.79 27.65 -25.47
C PHE A 233 -20.30 28.75 -26.44
N SER A 234 -21.20 29.37 -27.18
CA SER A 234 -20.92 30.64 -27.85
C SER A 234 -21.05 31.78 -26.84
N THR A 235 -20.11 32.73 -26.85
CA THR A 235 -20.05 33.86 -25.95
C THR A 235 -20.75 35.09 -26.54
N LEU A 236 -21.24 35.97 -25.66
CA LEU A 236 -21.80 37.28 -25.97
C LEU A 236 -21.11 38.33 -25.13
N GLY A 237 -20.62 39.39 -25.79
CA GLY A 237 -19.91 40.47 -25.09
C GLY A 237 -18.48 40.10 -24.66
N ALA A 238 -17.94 38.98 -25.09
CA ALA A 238 -16.56 38.61 -24.82
C ALA A 238 -15.56 39.39 -25.70
N PRO A 239 -14.31 39.54 -25.20
CA PRO A 239 -13.23 40.09 -26.00
C PRO A 239 -12.92 39.26 -27.25
N GLU A 240 -12.31 39.87 -28.26
CA GLU A 240 -11.87 39.21 -29.48
C GLU A 240 -10.94 38.00 -29.12
N GLY A 241 -11.19 36.87 -29.77
CA GLY A 241 -10.46 35.59 -29.50
C GLY A 241 -11.09 34.73 -28.41
N PHE A 242 -12.19 35.18 -27.78
CA PHE A 242 -12.95 34.43 -26.80
C PHE A 242 -14.40 34.19 -27.22
N ASP A 243 -14.64 33.96 -28.49
CA ASP A 243 -15.98 33.76 -29.07
C ASP A 243 -16.65 32.45 -28.60
N ARG A 244 -15.85 31.56 -28.00
CA ARG A 244 -16.30 30.27 -27.50
C ARG A 244 -15.69 30.00 -26.11
N LEU A 245 -16.53 29.49 -25.23
CA LEU A 245 -16.12 29.01 -23.90
C LEU A 245 -16.21 27.48 -23.89
N GLU A 246 -15.05 26.80 -23.91
CA GLU A 246 -14.99 25.36 -23.83
C GLU A 246 -15.23 24.87 -22.42
N VAL A 247 -16.11 23.87 -22.26
CA VAL A 247 -16.50 23.27 -20.98
C VAL A 247 -16.36 21.76 -21.06
N TYR A 248 -15.89 21.21 -19.97
CA TYR A 248 -15.94 19.75 -19.71
C TYR A 248 -16.84 19.48 -18.52
N THR A 249 -17.76 18.50 -18.68
CA THR A 249 -18.64 18.07 -17.60
C THR A 249 -18.75 16.55 -17.51
N THR A 250 -18.76 16.01 -16.30
CA THR A 250 -19.09 14.60 -16.02
C THR A 250 -20.59 14.36 -15.82
N ARG A 251 -21.40 15.46 -15.88
CA ARG A 251 -22.84 15.45 -15.70
C ARG A 251 -23.54 16.15 -16.87
N PRO A 252 -23.30 15.72 -18.13
CA PRO A 252 -23.98 16.33 -19.29
C PRO A 252 -25.49 16.16 -19.23
N ASP A 253 -25.98 15.14 -18.49
CA ASP A 253 -27.39 14.92 -18.23
C ASP A 253 -28.08 16.08 -17.51
N THR A 254 -27.32 16.95 -16.81
CA THR A 254 -27.86 18.12 -16.10
C THR A 254 -27.79 19.44 -16.89
N LEU A 255 -27.31 19.40 -18.14
CA LEU A 255 -27.14 20.62 -18.96
C LEU A 255 -28.45 21.42 -19.16
N LEU A 256 -29.60 20.73 -19.19
CA LEU A 256 -30.94 21.37 -19.29
C LEU A 256 -31.41 22.02 -17.98
N GLY A 257 -30.63 22.09 -16.96
CA GLY A 257 -30.81 22.83 -15.71
C GLY A 257 -29.67 23.82 -15.45
N ALA A 258 -28.90 24.17 -16.48
CA ALA A 258 -27.80 25.12 -16.36
C ALA A 258 -28.26 26.52 -15.99
N SER A 259 -27.70 27.12 -14.94
CA SER A 259 -28.06 28.45 -14.46
C SER A 259 -26.98 29.49 -14.68
N PHE A 260 -25.75 29.10 -14.77
CA PHE A 260 -24.58 29.95 -15.00
C PHE A 260 -23.43 29.16 -15.62
N ALA A 261 -22.48 29.89 -16.19
CA ALA A 261 -21.15 29.35 -16.48
C ALA A 261 -20.14 29.99 -15.53
N ALA A 262 -19.10 29.24 -15.17
CA ALA A 262 -18.05 29.77 -14.31
C ALA A 262 -16.67 29.35 -14.84
N ILE A 263 -15.69 30.26 -14.70
CA ILE A 263 -14.32 30.08 -15.12
C ILE A 263 -13.36 30.20 -13.92
N SER A 264 -12.26 29.47 -13.99
CA SER A 264 -11.19 29.59 -13.03
C SER A 264 -10.58 31.00 -13.02
N PRO A 265 -10.12 31.53 -11.86
CA PRO A 265 -9.31 32.74 -11.79
C PRO A 265 -8.05 32.69 -12.68
N ASP A 266 -7.57 31.50 -13.03
CA ASP A 266 -6.42 31.30 -13.91
C ASP A 266 -6.78 30.97 -15.37
N HIS A 267 -8.07 30.98 -15.73
CA HIS A 267 -8.52 30.78 -17.09
C HIS A 267 -8.01 31.92 -18.02
N PRO A 268 -7.62 31.62 -19.30
CA PRO A 268 -7.12 32.63 -20.22
C PRO A 268 -8.03 33.87 -20.33
N LEU A 269 -9.35 33.67 -20.33
CA LEU A 269 -10.32 34.79 -20.35
C LEU A 269 -10.25 35.61 -19.04
N ALA A 270 -10.15 34.98 -17.88
CA ALA A 270 -10.00 35.67 -16.61
C ALA A 270 -8.70 36.50 -16.56
N ARG A 271 -7.60 35.93 -17.04
CA ARG A 271 -6.29 36.61 -17.16
C ARG A 271 -6.33 37.77 -18.16
N HIS A 272 -7.13 37.69 -19.21
CA HIS A 272 -7.36 38.79 -20.12
C HIS A 272 -8.12 39.94 -19.42
N LEU A 273 -9.23 39.62 -18.74
CA LEU A 273 -10.04 40.59 -18.00
C LEU A 273 -9.25 41.22 -16.84
N GLU A 274 -8.45 40.47 -16.09
CA GLU A 274 -7.57 40.93 -15.01
C GLU A 274 -6.67 42.12 -15.46
N ARG A 275 -6.22 42.14 -16.71
CA ARG A 275 -5.35 43.20 -17.26
C ARG A 275 -6.08 44.50 -17.57
N HIS A 276 -7.40 44.42 -17.73
CA HIS A 276 -8.19 45.55 -18.22
C HIS A 276 -9.21 46.05 -17.22
N ASP A 277 -9.48 45.30 -16.13
CA ASP A 277 -10.44 45.61 -15.09
C ASP A 277 -9.83 45.46 -13.69
N PRO A 278 -9.72 46.57 -12.93
CA PRO A 278 -9.16 46.57 -11.57
C PRO A 278 -9.99 45.74 -10.57
N GLU A 279 -11.31 45.62 -10.75
CA GLU A 279 -12.18 44.82 -9.88
C GLU A 279 -11.90 43.34 -10.09
N VAL A 280 -11.78 42.93 -11.36
CA VAL A 280 -11.34 41.55 -11.71
C VAL A 280 -9.97 41.26 -11.15
N ALA A 281 -9.01 42.19 -11.29
CA ALA A 281 -7.64 42.02 -10.78
C ALA A 281 -7.62 41.82 -9.25
N ALA A 282 -8.41 42.61 -8.51
CA ALA A 282 -8.52 42.49 -7.06
C ALA A 282 -9.13 41.14 -6.65
N PHE A 283 -10.21 40.71 -7.32
CA PHE A 283 -10.87 39.44 -7.04
C PHE A 283 -9.98 38.23 -7.34
N VAL A 284 -9.30 38.21 -8.49
CA VAL A 284 -8.38 37.14 -8.88
C VAL A 284 -7.20 37.06 -7.91
N ALA A 285 -6.63 38.18 -7.47
CA ALA A 285 -5.58 38.23 -6.49
C ALA A 285 -6.04 37.70 -5.12
N ASP A 286 -7.29 37.95 -4.73
CA ASP A 286 -7.89 37.40 -3.50
C ASP A 286 -8.09 35.89 -3.59
N CYS A 287 -8.60 35.39 -4.72
CA CYS A 287 -8.75 33.95 -4.97
C CYS A 287 -7.40 33.20 -4.88
N ARG A 288 -6.32 33.79 -5.41
CA ARG A 288 -4.98 33.17 -5.36
C ARG A 288 -4.38 33.12 -3.95
N ARG A 289 -4.85 33.94 -3.01
CA ARG A 289 -4.41 33.91 -1.60
C ARG A 289 -5.11 32.83 -0.77
N VAL A 290 -6.30 32.43 -1.17
CA VAL A 290 -7.01 31.32 -0.53
C VAL A 290 -6.37 30.02 -1.04
N GLY A 291 -5.91 29.14 -0.14
CA GLY A 291 -5.23 27.89 -0.49
C GLY A 291 -6.04 27.07 -1.51
N THR A 292 -5.31 26.42 -2.41
CA THR A 292 -5.87 25.73 -3.59
C THR A 292 -6.05 24.22 -3.39
N SER A 293 -6.00 23.71 -2.13
CA SER A 293 -6.37 22.33 -1.87
C SER A 293 -7.87 22.14 -2.09
N GLU A 294 -8.25 21.01 -2.68
CA GLU A 294 -9.66 20.64 -2.93
C GLU A 294 -10.50 20.76 -1.65
N GLU A 295 -9.94 20.30 -0.51
CA GLU A 295 -10.58 20.37 0.81
C GLU A 295 -10.72 21.82 1.34
N ALA A 296 -9.71 22.67 1.12
CA ALA A 296 -9.80 24.08 1.52
C ALA A 296 -10.87 24.82 0.68
N LEU A 297 -11.00 24.46 -0.59
CA LEU A 297 -12.01 25.02 -1.50
C LEU A 297 -13.41 24.46 -1.21
N GLU A 298 -13.54 23.22 -0.78
CA GLU A 298 -14.82 22.65 -0.33
C GLU A 298 -15.36 23.37 0.91
N LYS A 299 -14.50 23.67 1.86
CA LYS A 299 -14.86 24.34 3.13
C LYS A 299 -14.97 25.86 3.01
N ALA A 300 -14.39 26.46 1.97
CA ALA A 300 -14.44 27.90 1.77
C ALA A 300 -15.82 28.38 1.26
N GLU A 301 -16.22 29.58 1.64
CA GLU A 301 -17.39 30.24 1.11
C GLU A 301 -17.27 30.37 -0.41
N LYS A 302 -18.32 29.96 -1.16
CA LYS A 302 -18.36 30.06 -2.62
C LYS A 302 -18.55 31.52 -3.04
N ARG A 303 -17.55 32.05 -3.78
CA ARG A 303 -17.51 33.44 -4.22
C ARG A 303 -17.25 33.52 -5.71
N GLY A 304 -17.90 34.48 -6.36
CA GLY A 304 -17.69 34.75 -7.78
C GLY A 304 -17.87 36.21 -8.11
N LEU A 305 -17.32 36.61 -9.25
CA LEU A 305 -17.47 37.93 -9.83
C LEU A 305 -18.15 37.78 -11.20
N ASP A 306 -19.29 38.45 -11.43
CA ASP A 306 -19.93 38.49 -12.75
C ASP A 306 -19.06 39.28 -13.72
N THR A 307 -18.65 38.65 -14.82
CA THR A 307 -17.80 39.28 -15.83
C THR A 307 -18.54 40.21 -16.77
N GLY A 308 -19.89 40.30 -16.71
CA GLY A 308 -20.74 40.94 -17.70
C GLY A 308 -20.87 40.17 -19.01
N ILE A 309 -20.08 39.11 -19.22
CA ILE A 309 -20.16 38.23 -20.39
C ILE A 309 -21.32 37.24 -20.20
N ARG A 310 -21.97 36.88 -21.30
CA ARG A 310 -23.01 35.82 -21.32
C ARG A 310 -22.61 34.71 -22.26
N VAL A 311 -23.13 33.52 -22.06
CA VAL A 311 -23.03 32.42 -23.00
C VAL A 311 -24.41 31.90 -23.38
N ARG A 312 -24.54 31.43 -24.63
CA ARG A 312 -25.82 30.87 -25.13
C ARG A 312 -25.85 29.37 -24.89
N HIS A 313 -27.00 28.90 -24.42
CA HIS A 313 -27.25 27.47 -24.25
C HIS A 313 -27.21 26.76 -25.63
N PRO A 314 -26.51 25.60 -25.77
CA PRO A 314 -26.28 25.00 -27.08
C PRO A 314 -27.55 24.51 -27.80
N PHE A 315 -28.65 24.28 -27.08
CA PHE A 315 -29.93 23.80 -27.63
C PHE A 315 -31.04 24.85 -27.62
N ASP A 316 -30.80 25.99 -26.97
CA ASP A 316 -31.74 27.10 -26.97
C ASP A 316 -30.97 28.43 -27.01
N THR A 317 -30.89 29.05 -28.16
CA THR A 317 -30.16 30.32 -28.38
C THR A 317 -30.79 31.55 -27.68
N ALA A 318 -32.01 31.43 -27.19
CA ALA A 318 -32.66 32.45 -26.38
C ALA A 318 -32.31 32.34 -24.90
N TRP A 319 -31.79 31.20 -24.50
CA TRP A 319 -31.35 30.94 -23.11
C TRP A 319 -29.90 31.37 -22.92
N GLU A 320 -29.74 32.54 -22.28
CA GLU A 320 -28.43 33.10 -21.97
C GLU A 320 -28.05 32.88 -20.51
N LEU A 321 -26.81 32.47 -20.27
CA LEU A 321 -26.26 32.23 -18.95
C LEU A 321 -25.17 33.25 -18.62
N PRO A 322 -25.13 33.78 -17.38
CA PRO A 322 -24.03 34.66 -16.95
C PRO A 322 -22.73 33.87 -16.79
N VAL A 323 -21.59 34.53 -17.08
CA VAL A 323 -20.26 33.99 -16.87
C VAL A 323 -19.61 34.60 -15.64
N TYR A 324 -19.28 33.80 -14.65
CA TYR A 324 -18.60 34.24 -13.44
C TYR A 324 -17.13 33.79 -13.42
N ILE A 325 -16.24 34.60 -12.86
CA ILE A 325 -14.97 34.12 -12.34
C ILE A 325 -15.27 33.59 -10.93
N ALA A 326 -15.01 32.32 -10.64
CA ALA A 326 -15.40 31.72 -9.37
C ALA A 326 -14.21 31.02 -8.66
N ASN A 327 -14.12 31.24 -7.34
CA ASN A 327 -13.00 30.74 -6.53
C ASN A 327 -12.93 29.21 -6.39
N PHE A 328 -14.01 28.50 -6.72
CA PHE A 328 -14.11 27.04 -6.63
C PHE A 328 -13.92 26.31 -7.96
N VAL A 329 -13.68 27.04 -9.06
CA VAL A 329 -13.35 26.43 -10.35
C VAL A 329 -11.84 26.32 -10.51
N LEU A 330 -11.35 25.09 -10.70
CA LEU A 330 -9.92 24.81 -10.85
C LEU A 330 -9.53 24.78 -12.33
N MET A 331 -8.41 25.41 -12.69
CA MET A 331 -7.86 25.36 -14.04
C MET A 331 -7.39 23.95 -14.44
N ASP A 332 -6.98 23.19 -13.47
CA ASP A 332 -6.40 21.87 -13.64
C ASP A 332 -7.44 20.74 -13.85
N TYR A 333 -8.73 21.04 -13.81
CA TYR A 333 -9.80 20.08 -14.06
C TYR A 333 -10.56 20.45 -15.34
N GLY A 334 -10.43 19.62 -16.36
CA GLY A 334 -11.07 19.86 -17.66
C GLY A 334 -10.46 21.04 -18.42
N THR A 335 -11.30 22.04 -18.76
CA THR A 335 -10.93 23.24 -19.52
C THR A 335 -10.73 24.47 -18.64
N GLY A 336 -10.88 24.34 -17.32
CA GLY A 336 -10.93 25.50 -16.40
C GLY A 336 -12.22 26.29 -16.48
N ALA A 337 -13.26 25.76 -17.13
CA ALA A 337 -14.60 26.30 -17.21
C ALA A 337 -15.65 25.21 -16.95
N ILE A 338 -16.71 25.58 -16.28
CA ILE A 338 -17.86 24.72 -15.98
C ILE A 338 -19.18 25.43 -16.30
N PHE A 339 -20.27 24.66 -16.40
CA PHE A 339 -21.61 25.21 -16.17
C PHE A 339 -22.11 24.74 -14.81
N GLY A 340 -22.88 25.53 -14.11
CA GLY A 340 -23.51 25.21 -12.85
C GLY A 340 -24.94 24.71 -13.03
N CYS A 341 -25.27 23.60 -12.38
CA CYS A 341 -26.62 23.08 -12.24
C CYS A 341 -27.00 22.98 -10.75
N PRO A 342 -27.49 24.07 -10.15
CA PRO A 342 -27.70 24.20 -8.71
C PRO A 342 -28.62 23.15 -8.10
N ALA A 343 -29.59 22.65 -8.83
CA ALA A 343 -30.48 21.60 -8.30
C ALA A 343 -29.77 20.27 -8.06
N HIS A 344 -28.58 20.02 -8.65
CA HIS A 344 -27.89 18.74 -8.67
C HIS A 344 -26.39 18.79 -8.33
N ASP A 345 -25.92 19.94 -7.83
CA ASP A 345 -24.59 20.10 -7.24
C ASP A 345 -24.68 21.06 -6.04
N GLN A 346 -24.20 20.63 -4.86
CA GLN A 346 -24.34 21.42 -3.65
C GLN A 346 -23.53 22.74 -3.70
N ARG A 347 -22.37 22.74 -4.35
CA ARG A 347 -21.53 23.96 -4.53
C ARG A 347 -22.24 24.97 -5.41
N ASP A 348 -22.85 24.49 -6.50
CA ASP A 348 -23.61 25.30 -7.42
C ASP A 348 -24.90 25.84 -6.75
N PHE A 349 -25.51 25.01 -5.87
CA PHE A 349 -26.70 25.43 -5.10
C PHE A 349 -26.38 26.59 -4.14
N GLU A 350 -25.31 26.47 -3.36
CA GLU A 350 -24.83 27.51 -2.43
C GLU A 350 -24.52 28.80 -3.21
N PHE A 351 -23.85 28.65 -4.36
CA PHE A 351 -23.50 29.76 -5.22
C PHE A 351 -24.73 30.43 -5.81
N ALA A 352 -25.65 29.66 -6.41
CA ALA A 352 -26.87 30.19 -7.01
C ALA A 352 -27.78 30.88 -5.99
N THR A 353 -27.94 30.31 -4.80
CA THR A 353 -28.68 30.90 -3.69
C THR A 353 -28.12 32.26 -3.30
N LYS A 354 -26.78 32.37 -3.20
CA LYS A 354 -26.09 33.60 -2.83
C LYS A 354 -26.25 34.71 -3.88
N TYR A 355 -26.19 34.33 -5.16
CA TYR A 355 -26.24 35.29 -6.25
C TYR A 355 -27.65 35.45 -6.90
N GLY A 356 -28.69 34.78 -6.34
CA GLY A 356 -30.07 34.88 -6.81
C GLY A 356 -30.28 34.29 -8.21
N LEU A 357 -29.51 33.22 -8.56
CA LEU A 357 -29.61 32.56 -9.85
C LEU A 357 -30.72 31.49 -9.83
N PRO A 358 -31.28 31.10 -10.99
CA PRO A 358 -32.34 30.08 -11.08
C PRO A 358 -31.85 28.73 -10.56
N ILE A 359 -32.75 28.00 -9.86
CA ILE A 359 -32.47 26.65 -9.37
C ILE A 359 -33.55 25.72 -9.92
N GLU A 360 -33.27 25.08 -11.04
CA GLU A 360 -34.22 24.27 -11.78
C GLU A 360 -33.84 22.78 -11.78
N PRO A 361 -34.75 21.89 -11.27
CA PRO A 361 -34.47 20.47 -11.26
C PRO A 361 -34.55 19.87 -12.66
N VAL A 362 -33.58 19.00 -12.96
CA VAL A 362 -33.53 18.17 -14.18
C VAL A 362 -34.13 16.77 -13.90
N PHE A 363 -33.93 16.26 -12.69
CA PHE A 363 -34.53 15.02 -12.24
C PHE A 363 -34.97 15.09 -10.76
N LEU A 364 -35.86 14.19 -10.39
CA LEU A 364 -36.46 14.08 -9.07
C LEU A 364 -36.31 12.63 -8.57
N PRO A 365 -36.54 12.35 -7.28
CA PRO A 365 -36.70 10.98 -6.81
C PRO A 365 -37.75 10.23 -7.62
N GLU A 366 -37.55 8.92 -7.87
CA GLU A 366 -38.52 8.09 -8.63
C GLU A 366 -39.91 8.18 -8.01
N GLY A 367 -40.92 8.52 -8.82
CA GLY A 367 -42.30 8.68 -8.40
C GLY A 367 -42.68 10.06 -7.80
N ALA A 368 -41.73 10.95 -7.59
CA ALA A 368 -42.03 12.30 -7.03
C ALA A 368 -42.75 13.22 -8.00
N ALA A 369 -42.66 12.97 -9.31
CA ALA A 369 -43.33 13.79 -10.34
C ALA A 369 -44.85 13.60 -10.41
N HIS A 370 -45.41 12.62 -9.67
CA HIS A 370 -46.83 12.27 -9.69
C HIS A 370 -47.60 12.66 -8.40
N GLY A 371 -46.94 13.36 -7.44
CA GLY A 371 -47.61 13.78 -6.22
C GLY A 371 -48.55 15.00 -6.42
N ASP A 372 -49.85 14.83 -6.10
CA ASP A 372 -50.87 15.90 -6.01
C ASP A 372 -50.62 16.77 -4.74
N GLY A 373 -49.53 17.50 -4.69
CA GLY A 373 -49.28 18.48 -3.63
C GLY A 373 -49.34 19.90 -4.20
N ASP A 374 -49.91 20.84 -3.44
CA ASP A 374 -50.04 22.28 -3.77
C ASP A 374 -48.82 22.81 -4.57
N ARG A 375 -49.02 22.98 -5.86
CA ARG A 375 -48.05 23.57 -6.79
C ARG A 375 -48.48 24.99 -7.04
N ASP A 376 -47.62 25.94 -6.74
CA ASP A 376 -47.74 27.28 -7.33
C ASP A 376 -47.65 27.16 -8.86
N GLU A 377 -48.18 28.16 -9.59
CA GLU A 377 -48.34 28.16 -11.04
C GLU A 377 -47.03 27.88 -11.84
N ASP A 378 -45.86 27.79 -11.16
CA ASP A 378 -44.53 27.41 -11.68
C ASP A 378 -43.99 26.04 -11.21
N GLY A 379 -44.73 25.24 -10.50
CA GLY A 379 -44.65 23.76 -10.53
C GLY A 379 -43.67 23.03 -9.64
N ALA A 380 -42.86 23.63 -8.76
CA ALA A 380 -42.04 22.88 -7.78
C ALA A 380 -41.83 23.69 -6.48
N ALA A 381 -41.92 23.03 -5.33
CA ALA A 381 -41.52 23.63 -4.06
C ALA A 381 -39.99 23.96 -4.13
N PRO A 382 -39.55 25.12 -3.58
CA PRO A 382 -38.14 25.49 -3.59
C PRO A 382 -37.32 24.43 -2.87
N LEU A 383 -36.25 23.94 -3.56
CA LEU A 383 -35.34 23.00 -2.97
C LEU A 383 -34.59 23.65 -1.78
N ALA A 384 -34.60 22.99 -0.64
CA ALA A 384 -33.83 23.42 0.53
C ALA A 384 -32.31 23.10 0.42
N GLU A 385 -31.99 22.12 -0.40
CA GLU A 385 -30.62 21.67 -0.71
C GLU A 385 -30.59 20.99 -2.09
N ALA A 386 -29.42 20.81 -2.66
CA ALA A 386 -29.27 20.10 -3.93
C ALA A 386 -29.60 18.61 -3.79
N PHE A 387 -30.34 18.06 -4.76
CA PHE A 387 -30.60 16.62 -4.85
C PHE A 387 -29.49 15.93 -5.65
N VAL A 388 -28.57 15.24 -4.96
CA VAL A 388 -27.35 14.64 -5.54
C VAL A 388 -27.29 13.13 -5.23
N PRO A 389 -28.13 12.29 -5.84
CA PRO A 389 -28.11 10.84 -5.65
C PRO A 389 -26.89 10.19 -6.32
N PRO A 390 -26.44 9.00 -5.87
CA PRO A 390 -25.45 8.20 -6.59
C PRO A 390 -25.87 7.96 -8.05
N LYS A 391 -24.91 7.97 -8.99
CA LYS A 391 -25.20 7.75 -10.42
C LYS A 391 -25.80 6.39 -10.74
N SER A 392 -25.66 5.40 -9.88
CA SER A 392 -26.27 4.08 -9.98
C SER A 392 -27.73 4.05 -9.54
N GLU A 393 -28.20 5.08 -8.82
CA GLU A 393 -29.58 5.18 -8.37
C GLU A 393 -30.50 5.56 -9.53
N ARG A 394 -31.75 5.03 -9.50
CA ARG A 394 -32.78 5.38 -10.47
C ARG A 394 -33.46 6.67 -10.05
N VAL A 395 -33.59 7.61 -10.98
CA VAL A 395 -34.23 8.91 -10.79
C VAL A 395 -35.18 9.18 -11.95
N GLU A 396 -36.15 10.06 -11.74
CA GLU A 396 -37.12 10.45 -12.75
C GLU A 396 -36.70 11.78 -13.40
N TYR A 397 -36.33 11.77 -14.69
CA TYR A 397 -35.93 12.96 -15.44
C TYR A 397 -37.17 13.75 -15.87
N VAL A 398 -37.27 14.96 -15.37
CA VAL A 398 -38.30 15.92 -15.77
C VAL A 398 -37.86 16.77 -16.98
N ARG A 399 -36.53 16.89 -17.17
CA ARG A 399 -35.89 17.49 -18.35
C ARG A 399 -34.77 16.56 -18.78
N GLY A 400 -34.95 15.77 -19.81
CA GLY A 400 -33.96 14.78 -20.28
C GLY A 400 -33.68 14.91 -21.78
N PHE A 401 -32.52 14.47 -22.21
CA PHE A 401 -32.11 14.48 -23.62
C PHE A 401 -32.68 13.29 -24.41
N ALA A 402 -32.60 12.11 -23.84
CA ALA A 402 -33.03 10.88 -24.47
C ALA A 402 -33.10 9.74 -23.43
N GLY A 403 -33.69 8.61 -23.80
CA GLY A 403 -33.81 7.46 -22.96
C GLY A 403 -35.16 7.37 -22.23
N GLU A 404 -35.22 6.49 -21.24
CA GLU A 404 -36.41 6.33 -20.40
C GLU A 404 -36.52 7.49 -19.42
N ARG A 405 -37.72 7.87 -19.09
CA ARG A 405 -37.97 8.94 -18.11
C ARG A 405 -37.41 8.60 -16.74
N VAL A 406 -37.52 7.33 -16.35
CA VAL A 406 -36.94 6.81 -15.12
C VAL A 406 -35.72 5.96 -15.47
N GLN A 407 -34.52 6.45 -15.15
CA GLN A 407 -33.26 5.78 -15.48
C GLN A 407 -32.17 6.11 -14.47
N THR A 408 -31.05 5.38 -14.50
CA THR A 408 -29.89 5.70 -13.69
C THR A 408 -29.13 6.89 -14.24
N GLY A 409 -28.42 7.62 -13.36
CA GLY A 409 -27.59 8.75 -13.78
C GLY A 409 -26.52 8.35 -14.81
N GLU A 410 -25.97 7.11 -14.73
CA GLU A 410 -25.01 6.60 -15.72
C GLU A 410 -25.64 6.43 -17.11
N ALA A 411 -26.86 5.89 -17.17
CA ALA A 411 -27.59 5.73 -18.44
C ALA A 411 -27.89 7.11 -19.05
N ALA A 412 -28.33 8.07 -18.23
CA ALA A 412 -28.64 9.42 -18.66
C ALA A 412 -27.40 10.19 -19.15
N VAL A 413 -26.25 10.07 -18.47
CA VAL A 413 -24.98 10.65 -18.92
C VAL A 413 -24.59 10.11 -20.30
N ASN A 414 -24.70 8.80 -20.52
CA ASN A 414 -24.38 8.18 -21.80
C ASN A 414 -25.36 8.63 -22.91
N ALA A 415 -26.65 8.73 -22.59
CA ALA A 415 -27.67 9.21 -23.50
C ALA A 415 -27.45 10.70 -23.86
N ALA A 416 -27.12 11.54 -22.89
CA ALA A 416 -26.80 12.96 -23.11
C ALA A 416 -25.56 13.14 -23.99
N ILE A 417 -24.49 12.35 -23.76
CA ILE A 417 -23.29 12.36 -24.60
C ILE A 417 -23.65 11.99 -26.04
N ALA A 418 -24.34 10.85 -26.24
CA ALA A 418 -24.74 10.39 -27.57
C ALA A 418 -25.65 11.42 -28.30
N PHE A 419 -26.57 12.06 -27.57
CA PHE A 419 -27.43 13.08 -28.12
C PHE A 419 -26.63 14.35 -28.56
N CYS A 420 -25.69 14.80 -27.71
CA CYS A 420 -24.84 15.94 -28.03
C CYS A 420 -23.93 15.68 -29.24
N GLU A 421 -23.35 14.46 -29.33
CA GLU A 421 -22.55 14.05 -30.48
C GLU A 421 -23.35 14.01 -31.77
N ALA A 422 -24.56 13.41 -31.74
CA ALA A 422 -25.46 13.35 -32.88
C ALA A 422 -25.90 14.72 -33.40
N ASN A 423 -25.97 15.73 -32.53
CA ASN A 423 -26.36 17.10 -32.86
C ASN A 423 -25.15 18.03 -33.09
N GLY A 424 -23.91 17.53 -33.07
CA GLY A 424 -22.70 18.30 -33.32
C GLY A 424 -22.39 19.35 -32.23
N VAL A 425 -22.93 19.21 -31.04
CA VAL A 425 -22.76 20.12 -29.91
C VAL A 425 -21.45 19.89 -29.18
N GLY A 426 -20.99 18.64 -29.12
CA GLY A 426 -19.77 18.26 -28.38
C GLY A 426 -19.36 16.85 -28.69
N ARG A 427 -18.42 16.34 -27.91
CA ARG A 427 -17.93 14.96 -28.00
C ARG A 427 -17.77 14.33 -26.61
N GLY A 428 -18.01 13.04 -26.52
CA GLY A 428 -17.69 12.26 -25.34
C GLY A 428 -16.19 12.13 -25.18
N VAL A 429 -15.68 12.44 -23.99
CA VAL A 429 -14.26 12.38 -23.66
C VAL A 429 -14.07 11.55 -22.39
N THR A 430 -13.08 10.68 -22.38
CA THR A 430 -12.62 10.01 -21.17
C THR A 430 -11.42 10.75 -20.63
N ASN A 431 -11.53 11.28 -19.43
CA ASN A 431 -10.46 11.93 -18.72
C ASN A 431 -10.03 11.11 -17.53
N TYR A 432 -8.77 11.27 -17.14
CA TYR A 432 -8.20 10.68 -15.94
C TYR A 432 -7.76 11.80 -15.01
N ARG A 433 -7.92 11.58 -13.70
CA ARG A 433 -7.45 12.51 -12.68
C ARG A 433 -5.94 12.40 -12.46
N LEU A 434 -5.37 11.22 -12.76
CA LEU A 434 -3.93 10.96 -12.70
C LEU A 434 -3.19 11.97 -13.58
N ARG A 435 -2.19 12.61 -13.02
CA ARG A 435 -1.34 13.60 -13.70
C ARG A 435 0.06 13.08 -13.86
N ASP A 436 0.83 13.69 -14.77
CA ASP A 436 2.22 13.34 -14.97
C ASP A 436 3.04 13.50 -13.69
N TRP A 437 3.94 12.57 -13.49
CA TRP A 437 4.78 12.50 -12.30
C TRP A 437 5.93 13.50 -12.40
N GLY A 438 5.89 14.57 -11.61
CA GLY A 438 6.94 15.56 -11.48
C GLY A 438 8.14 15.00 -10.72
N LEU A 439 9.26 14.87 -11.42
CA LEU A 439 10.41 14.17 -10.84
C LEU A 439 11.52 15.10 -10.33
N SER A 440 11.54 16.39 -10.66
CA SER A 440 12.57 17.32 -10.21
C SER A 440 12.48 17.66 -8.72
N ARG A 441 13.60 17.56 -8.03
CA ARG A 441 13.76 17.96 -6.63
C ARG A 441 14.97 18.89 -6.48
N GLN A 442 14.81 20.02 -5.79
CA GLN A 442 15.85 21.02 -5.52
C GLN A 442 16.64 20.60 -4.27
N ARG A 443 17.25 19.42 -4.36
CA ARG A 443 17.96 18.76 -3.25
C ARG A 443 19.31 18.20 -3.72
N TYR A 444 20.24 18.11 -2.77
CA TYR A 444 21.56 17.51 -3.00
C TYR A 444 21.50 15.98 -2.95
N TRP A 445 20.90 15.41 -1.86
CA TRP A 445 20.94 13.96 -1.62
C TRP A 445 19.85 13.23 -2.40
N GLY A 446 20.13 13.03 -3.69
CA GLY A 446 19.27 12.37 -4.67
C GLY A 446 20.03 12.04 -5.95
N CYS A 447 19.44 11.25 -6.83
CA CYS A 447 20.02 10.89 -8.12
C CYS A 447 20.10 12.13 -9.06
N PRO A 448 21.28 12.60 -9.50
CA PRO A 448 21.39 13.72 -10.43
C PRO A 448 20.74 13.40 -11.77
N ILE A 449 20.01 14.37 -12.35
CA ILE A 449 19.44 14.26 -13.68
C ILE A 449 20.54 14.44 -14.72
N PRO A 450 20.80 13.45 -15.62
CA PRO A 450 21.98 13.42 -16.48
C PRO A 450 21.80 14.26 -17.74
N VAL A 451 21.62 15.58 -17.61
CA VAL A 451 21.52 16.52 -18.72
C VAL A 451 22.34 17.78 -18.46
N VAL A 452 22.67 18.50 -19.52
CA VAL A 452 23.33 19.82 -19.44
C VAL A 452 22.51 20.87 -20.20
N HIS A 453 22.63 22.11 -19.77
CA HIS A 453 22.04 23.29 -20.39
C HIS A 453 23.11 24.05 -21.16
N CYS A 454 23.04 23.99 -22.48
CA CYS A 454 23.96 24.67 -23.39
C CYS A 454 23.27 25.93 -23.99
N ALA A 455 23.97 27.05 -24.01
CA ALA A 455 23.42 28.27 -24.59
C ALA A 455 23.08 28.15 -26.10
N ALA A 456 23.83 27.35 -26.84
CA ALA A 456 23.63 27.12 -28.25
C ALA A 456 22.70 25.96 -28.59
N CYS A 457 22.78 24.87 -27.83
CA CYS A 457 22.07 23.62 -28.13
C CYS A 457 20.80 23.42 -27.27
N GLY A 458 20.55 24.26 -26.28
CA GLY A 458 19.47 24.06 -25.30
C GLY A 458 19.77 22.95 -24.30
N VAL A 459 18.78 22.14 -23.99
CA VAL A 459 18.91 20.97 -23.10
C VAL A 459 19.51 19.81 -23.86
N VAL A 460 20.66 19.30 -23.42
CA VAL A 460 21.39 18.22 -24.06
C VAL A 460 21.57 17.05 -23.10
N PRO A 461 21.14 15.83 -23.44
CA PRO A 461 21.41 14.63 -22.67
C PRO A 461 22.91 14.38 -22.53
N GLU A 462 23.34 13.89 -21.36
CA GLU A 462 24.74 13.49 -21.15
C GLU A 462 25.05 12.21 -21.94
N LYS A 463 26.33 12.00 -22.27
CA LYS A 463 26.76 10.76 -22.91
C LYS A 463 26.81 9.61 -21.91
N ARG A 464 26.44 8.40 -22.34
CA ARG A 464 26.45 7.21 -21.49
C ARG A 464 27.83 6.90 -20.89
N GLU A 465 28.88 7.18 -21.64
CA GLU A 465 30.27 6.98 -21.22
C GLU A 465 30.69 7.86 -20.03
N ASN A 466 29.94 8.95 -19.79
CA ASN A 466 30.16 9.86 -18.68
C ASN A 466 29.39 9.49 -17.41
N LEU A 467 28.53 8.47 -17.49
CA LEU A 467 27.76 8.01 -16.33
C LEU A 467 28.62 7.13 -15.39
N PRO A 468 28.41 7.18 -14.09
CA PRO A 468 27.44 8.02 -13.38
C PRO A 468 27.88 9.47 -13.24
N ILE A 469 26.96 10.42 -13.41
CA ILE A 469 27.16 11.79 -12.94
C ILE A 469 27.11 11.77 -11.42
N ARG A 470 28.26 11.82 -10.78
CA ARG A 470 28.40 11.68 -9.32
C ARG A 470 28.10 12.98 -8.59
N LEU A 471 27.50 12.83 -7.41
CA LEU A 471 27.37 13.94 -6.47
C LEU A 471 28.76 14.38 -5.97
N PRO A 472 29.02 15.70 -5.83
CA PRO A 472 30.26 16.19 -5.24
C PRO A 472 30.26 15.94 -3.72
N ASP A 473 31.41 15.57 -3.16
CA ASP A 473 31.55 15.37 -1.71
C ASP A 473 31.83 16.71 -0.98
N ASP A 474 32.31 17.74 -1.69
CA ASP A 474 32.70 19.07 -1.17
C ASP A 474 31.52 20.07 -1.20
N VAL A 475 30.40 19.72 -0.60
CA VAL A 475 29.21 20.58 -0.53
C VAL A 475 29.06 21.25 0.83
N SER A 476 28.46 22.45 0.83
CA SER A 476 28.12 23.18 2.05
C SER A 476 26.60 23.25 2.22
N PHE A 477 26.16 23.02 3.46
CA PHE A 477 24.77 23.13 3.90
C PHE A 477 24.55 24.37 4.80
N ASP A 478 25.42 25.36 4.72
CA ASP A 478 25.40 26.58 5.53
C ASP A 478 24.25 27.54 5.21
N ARG A 479 23.55 27.31 4.08
CA ARG A 479 22.44 28.14 3.61
C ARG A 479 21.31 27.28 3.09
N PRO A 480 20.06 27.72 3.27
CA PRO A 480 18.89 27.06 2.65
C PRO A 480 18.97 26.99 1.12
N GLY A 481 18.23 26.07 0.53
CA GLY A 481 18.14 25.87 -0.92
C GLY A 481 19.12 24.82 -1.44
N ASN A 482 19.09 24.59 -2.76
CA ASN A 482 19.84 23.53 -3.41
C ASN A 482 21.37 23.75 -3.37
N PRO A 483 22.15 22.91 -2.67
CA PRO A 483 23.61 23.04 -2.63
C PRO A 483 24.28 22.84 -4.00
N LEU A 484 23.70 21.99 -4.89
CA LEU A 484 24.24 21.73 -6.22
C LEU A 484 24.20 22.98 -7.10
N ASP A 485 23.12 23.78 -7.00
CA ASP A 485 22.92 24.97 -7.81
C ASP A 485 24.00 26.03 -7.60
N ARG A 486 24.56 26.09 -6.40
CA ARG A 486 25.60 27.04 -6.00
C ARG A 486 27.02 26.45 -5.94
N HIS A 487 27.18 25.16 -6.33
CA HIS A 487 28.48 24.52 -6.33
C HIS A 487 29.42 25.14 -7.39
N PRO A 488 30.62 25.58 -7.02
CA PRO A 488 31.48 26.44 -7.89
C PRO A 488 32.01 25.72 -9.13
N THR A 489 32.21 24.42 -9.06
CA THR A 489 32.81 23.60 -10.12
C THR A 489 31.90 22.55 -10.68
N TRP A 490 31.10 21.89 -9.86
CA TRP A 490 30.25 20.77 -10.29
C TRP A 490 29.19 21.19 -11.31
N THR A 491 28.68 22.42 -11.22
CA THR A 491 27.70 22.97 -12.19
C THR A 491 28.28 23.14 -13.58
N ARG A 492 29.61 23.22 -13.76
CA ARG A 492 30.25 23.41 -15.04
C ARG A 492 30.40 22.08 -15.78
N ALA A 493 30.08 22.08 -17.04
CA ALA A 493 30.20 20.92 -17.91
C ALA A 493 30.59 21.34 -19.33
N THR A 494 31.03 20.39 -20.11
CA THR A 494 31.18 20.54 -21.56
C THR A 494 29.95 19.99 -22.25
N CYS A 495 29.37 20.75 -23.17
CA CYS A 495 28.22 20.30 -23.94
C CYS A 495 28.54 19.05 -24.76
N PRO A 496 27.82 17.92 -24.53
CA PRO A 496 28.07 16.68 -25.26
C PRO A 496 27.87 16.78 -26.79
N ALA A 497 27.07 17.76 -27.23
CA ALA A 497 26.72 17.94 -28.63
C ALA A 497 27.72 18.85 -29.38
N CYS A 498 28.07 20.00 -28.81
CA CYS A 498 28.90 21.00 -29.55
C CYS A 498 30.27 21.28 -28.90
N GLY A 499 30.57 20.72 -27.74
CA GLY A 499 31.84 20.92 -27.06
C GLY A 499 31.99 22.28 -26.36
N ALA A 500 31.00 23.16 -26.39
CA ALA A 500 31.02 24.45 -25.71
C ALA A 500 30.80 24.29 -24.17
N GLU A 501 31.15 25.33 -23.42
CA GLU A 501 30.82 25.40 -21.99
C GLU A 501 29.31 25.31 -21.80
N ALA A 502 28.87 24.49 -20.85
CA ALA A 502 27.48 24.26 -20.52
C ALA A 502 27.32 24.13 -19.00
N ARG A 503 26.11 24.20 -18.53
CA ARG A 503 25.77 24.05 -17.12
C ARG A 503 25.04 22.73 -16.89
N ARG A 504 25.45 21.96 -15.86
CA ARG A 504 24.71 20.76 -15.45
C ARG A 504 23.32 21.11 -14.93
N GLU A 505 22.40 20.20 -15.13
CA GLU A 505 21.14 20.20 -14.37
C GLU A 505 21.46 20.03 -12.88
N THR A 506 20.82 20.83 -12.04
CA THR A 506 21.08 20.85 -10.59
C THR A 506 19.94 20.26 -9.78
N ASP A 507 18.82 19.97 -10.43
CA ASP A 507 17.77 19.18 -9.82
C ASP A 507 18.17 17.71 -9.74
N THR A 508 17.75 17.04 -8.69
CA THR A 508 17.84 15.58 -8.52
C THR A 508 16.48 14.95 -8.76
N MET A 509 16.45 13.66 -9.02
CA MET A 509 15.21 12.91 -9.21
C MET A 509 14.48 12.71 -7.87
N ASP A 510 13.16 12.67 -7.93
CA ASP A 510 12.32 12.19 -6.84
C ASP A 510 12.78 10.81 -6.38
N THR A 511 12.90 10.60 -5.08
CA THR A 511 13.40 9.33 -4.51
C THR A 511 12.47 8.14 -4.76
N PHE A 512 11.20 8.39 -5.13
CA PHE A 512 10.34 7.31 -5.61
C PHE A 512 10.80 6.71 -6.94
N VAL A 513 11.63 7.40 -7.72
CA VAL A 513 12.30 6.81 -8.90
C VAL A 513 13.25 5.70 -8.46
N ASP A 514 13.99 5.92 -7.37
CA ASP A 514 14.95 4.96 -6.83
C ASP A 514 14.27 3.64 -6.43
N SER A 515 13.10 3.73 -5.78
CA SER A 515 12.34 2.56 -5.36
C SER A 515 11.44 1.95 -6.46
N SER A 516 11.33 2.58 -7.63
CA SER A 516 10.43 2.10 -8.68
C SER A 516 10.99 0.97 -9.55
N TRP A 517 12.27 0.57 -9.39
CA TRP A 517 12.90 -0.45 -10.20
C TRP A 517 13.89 -1.37 -9.44
N TYR A 518 14.10 -1.18 -8.15
CA TYR A 518 15.05 -1.93 -7.33
C TYR A 518 14.79 -3.44 -7.34
N TYR A 519 13.52 -3.85 -7.46
CA TYR A 519 13.12 -5.25 -7.60
C TYR A 519 13.74 -5.90 -8.85
N ALA A 520 13.84 -5.17 -9.94
CA ALA A 520 14.53 -5.64 -11.15
C ALA A 520 16.06 -5.65 -10.97
N ARG A 521 16.62 -4.65 -10.26
CA ARG A 521 18.05 -4.58 -9.96
C ARG A 521 18.54 -5.76 -9.12
N PHE A 522 17.76 -6.24 -8.17
CA PHE A 522 18.11 -7.39 -7.34
C PHE A 522 18.36 -8.68 -8.15
N THR A 523 17.80 -8.79 -9.35
CA THR A 523 18.05 -9.96 -10.20
C THR A 523 19.51 -10.05 -10.65
N ALA A 524 20.20 -8.90 -10.82
CA ALA A 524 21.62 -8.82 -11.16
C ALA A 524 22.26 -7.52 -10.61
N PRO A 525 22.44 -7.41 -9.25
CA PRO A 525 22.75 -6.13 -8.61
C PRO A 525 24.12 -5.55 -8.99
N HIS A 526 25.06 -6.38 -9.38
CA HIS A 526 26.43 -5.97 -9.73
C HIS A 526 26.68 -5.83 -11.24
N ALA A 527 25.62 -5.95 -12.05
CA ALA A 527 25.73 -5.78 -13.50
C ALA A 527 26.09 -4.33 -13.89
N LYS A 528 26.79 -4.18 -15.00
CA LYS A 528 27.15 -2.87 -15.58
C LYS A 528 26.05 -2.27 -16.46
N THR A 529 24.93 -2.93 -16.54
CA THR A 529 23.70 -2.52 -17.21
C THR A 529 22.57 -2.43 -16.17
N PRO A 530 21.47 -1.71 -16.42
CA PRO A 530 20.33 -1.63 -15.51
C PRO A 530 19.84 -3.01 -15.11
N THR A 531 19.67 -3.91 -16.07
CA THR A 531 19.26 -5.30 -15.90
C THR A 531 20.06 -6.23 -16.80
N VAL A 532 20.00 -7.53 -16.55
CA VAL A 532 20.53 -8.59 -17.40
C VAL A 532 19.35 -9.40 -17.92
N PRO A 533 19.14 -9.50 -19.26
CA PRO A 533 17.94 -10.12 -19.83
C PRO A 533 17.64 -11.52 -19.29
N GLU A 534 18.64 -12.40 -19.19
CA GLU A 534 18.46 -13.78 -18.71
C GLU A 534 18.11 -13.85 -17.24
N GLU A 535 18.57 -12.89 -16.43
CA GLU A 535 18.28 -12.83 -14.99
C GLU A 535 16.89 -12.27 -14.73
N VAL A 536 16.49 -11.19 -15.41
CA VAL A 536 15.12 -10.67 -15.29
C VAL A 536 14.10 -11.64 -15.89
N ASP A 537 14.44 -12.35 -16.97
CA ASP A 537 13.55 -13.36 -17.53
C ASP A 537 13.36 -14.56 -16.60
N TYR A 538 14.38 -14.96 -15.86
CA TYR A 538 14.25 -16.04 -14.88
C TYR A 538 13.54 -15.59 -13.60
N TRP A 539 13.97 -14.49 -12.95
CA TRP A 539 13.52 -14.11 -11.62
C TRP A 539 12.20 -13.33 -11.60
N MET A 540 11.95 -12.48 -12.60
CA MET A 540 10.70 -11.70 -12.62
C MET A 540 9.50 -12.60 -12.97
N ASN A 541 8.29 -12.35 -12.43
CA ASN A 541 7.94 -11.28 -11.51
C ASN A 541 8.34 -11.60 -10.05
N VAL A 542 8.17 -10.60 -9.14
CA VAL A 542 8.17 -10.86 -7.71
C VAL A 542 6.92 -11.67 -7.39
N ASP A 543 7.10 -12.92 -6.93
CA ASP A 543 5.97 -13.83 -6.65
C ASP A 543 5.19 -13.38 -5.41
N GLN A 544 5.90 -12.88 -4.39
CA GLN A 544 5.28 -12.34 -3.18
C GLN A 544 5.95 -11.03 -2.77
N TYR A 545 5.21 -9.96 -2.77
CA TYR A 545 5.61 -8.65 -2.30
C TYR A 545 4.93 -8.31 -0.97
N ILE A 546 5.67 -7.78 0.00
CA ILE A 546 5.16 -7.51 1.35
C ILE A 546 5.56 -6.09 1.76
N GLY A 547 4.58 -5.29 2.23
CA GLY A 547 4.87 -3.94 2.68
C GLY A 547 3.66 -3.18 3.20
N GLY A 548 3.85 -1.89 3.52
CA GLY A 548 2.82 -1.05 4.09
C GLY A 548 1.78 -0.57 3.08
N ILE A 549 0.52 -0.49 3.49
CA ILE A 549 -0.58 0.01 2.65
C ILE A 549 -0.43 1.50 2.28
N GLU A 550 0.35 2.27 3.03
CA GLU A 550 0.64 3.68 2.77
C GLU A 550 1.29 3.93 1.41
N HIS A 551 1.88 2.89 0.82
CA HIS A 551 2.50 2.95 -0.51
C HIS A 551 1.54 2.66 -1.67
N ALA A 552 0.26 2.45 -1.41
CA ALA A 552 -0.72 2.04 -2.42
C ALA A 552 -0.77 2.95 -3.66
N ILE A 553 -0.78 4.26 -3.48
CA ILE A 553 -0.87 5.28 -4.55
C ILE A 553 0.47 5.99 -4.83
N LEU A 554 1.53 5.63 -4.10
CA LEU A 554 2.89 6.16 -4.27
C LEU A 554 3.76 5.11 -4.96
N HIS A 555 4.63 4.47 -4.20
CA HIS A 555 5.58 3.47 -4.68
C HIS A 555 4.95 2.38 -5.56
N LEU A 556 3.81 1.80 -5.16
CA LEU A 556 3.18 0.72 -5.92
C LEU A 556 2.67 1.17 -7.30
N LEU A 557 2.05 2.35 -7.39
CA LEU A 557 1.59 2.89 -8.66
C LEU A 557 2.76 3.29 -9.56
N TYR A 558 3.77 3.93 -8.97
CA TYR A 558 4.97 4.34 -9.70
C TYR A 558 5.77 3.14 -10.21
N SER A 559 5.92 2.07 -9.42
CA SER A 559 6.58 0.83 -9.86
C SER A 559 5.88 0.19 -11.05
N ARG A 560 4.55 0.18 -11.08
CA ARG A 560 3.76 -0.34 -12.20
C ARG A 560 3.97 0.47 -13.48
N PHE A 561 4.02 1.79 -13.36
CA PHE A 561 4.36 2.67 -14.48
C PHE A 561 5.81 2.45 -14.93
N PHE A 562 6.75 2.44 -13.98
CA PHE A 562 8.17 2.34 -14.28
C PHE A 562 8.53 1.01 -14.93
N ALA A 563 7.87 -0.09 -14.54
CA ALA A 563 8.02 -1.39 -15.19
C ALA A 563 7.60 -1.34 -16.67
N ARG A 564 6.53 -0.61 -17.00
CA ARG A 564 6.11 -0.36 -18.40
C ARG A 564 7.15 0.46 -19.15
N ALA A 565 7.64 1.52 -18.55
CA ALA A 565 8.70 2.35 -19.11
C ALA A 565 9.98 1.55 -19.36
N MET A 566 10.38 0.69 -18.43
CA MET A 566 11.50 -0.24 -18.58
C MET A 566 11.27 -1.27 -19.71
N HIS A 567 10.03 -1.74 -19.87
CA HIS A 567 9.69 -2.64 -20.98
C HIS A 567 9.83 -1.92 -22.33
N VAL A 568 9.27 -0.72 -22.47
CA VAL A 568 9.37 0.10 -23.69
C VAL A 568 10.82 0.41 -24.05
N THR A 569 11.69 0.56 -23.06
CA THR A 569 13.13 0.82 -23.26
C THR A 569 13.99 -0.46 -23.33
N GLY A 570 13.39 -1.64 -23.29
CA GLY A 570 14.06 -2.93 -23.46
C GLY A 570 14.79 -3.49 -22.25
N HIS A 571 14.51 -2.96 -21.05
CA HIS A 571 15.13 -3.41 -19.80
C HIS A 571 14.31 -4.48 -19.06
N LEU A 572 13.02 -4.66 -19.38
CA LEU A 572 12.18 -5.70 -18.81
C LEU A 572 11.39 -6.46 -19.89
N PRO A 573 11.17 -7.77 -19.71
CA PRO A 573 10.29 -8.55 -20.59
C PRO A 573 8.82 -8.14 -20.41
N ALA A 574 7.97 -8.40 -21.41
CA ALA A 574 6.54 -8.08 -21.40
C ALA A 574 5.77 -8.70 -20.22
N LYS A 575 6.19 -9.87 -19.73
CA LYS A 575 5.58 -10.52 -18.57
C LYS A 575 5.73 -9.71 -17.27
N ALA A 576 6.71 -8.82 -17.19
CA ALA A 576 7.08 -8.08 -15.98
C ALA A 576 6.57 -6.62 -15.96
N ILE A 577 5.64 -6.25 -16.85
CA ILE A 577 5.00 -4.91 -16.84
C ILE A 577 4.11 -4.69 -15.58
N GLU A 578 3.62 -5.78 -14.97
CA GLU A 578 3.11 -5.80 -13.60
C GLU A 578 4.15 -6.55 -12.76
N PRO A 579 4.99 -5.83 -12.00
CA PRO A 579 6.19 -6.44 -11.42
C PRO A 579 5.92 -7.35 -10.21
N PHE A 580 4.73 -7.26 -9.60
CA PHE A 580 4.38 -7.95 -8.36
C PHE A 580 3.12 -8.82 -8.58
N ASP A 581 3.29 -10.15 -8.59
CA ASP A 581 2.18 -11.09 -8.81
C ASP A 581 1.21 -11.11 -7.63
N ALA A 582 1.74 -11.18 -6.41
CA ALA A 582 0.95 -11.08 -5.19
C ALA A 582 1.48 -9.96 -4.28
N LEU A 583 0.56 -9.25 -3.65
CA LEU A 583 0.86 -8.23 -2.64
C LEU A 583 0.20 -8.59 -1.32
N PHE A 584 0.97 -8.53 -0.25
CA PHE A 584 0.46 -8.60 1.11
C PHE A 584 0.73 -7.30 1.86
N THR A 585 -0.30 -6.75 2.50
CA THR A 585 -0.17 -5.54 3.32
C THR A 585 -0.34 -5.91 4.79
N GLN A 586 0.77 -5.83 5.56
CA GLN A 586 0.75 -6.15 6.97
C GLN A 586 0.18 -4.99 7.82
N GLY A 587 -0.45 -5.37 8.95
CA GLY A 587 -0.80 -4.44 9.99
C GLY A 587 0.43 -3.90 10.75
N MET A 588 0.25 -2.79 11.45
CA MET A 588 1.32 -2.16 12.21
C MET A 588 1.60 -2.89 13.52
N VAL A 589 2.81 -2.70 14.06
CA VAL A 589 3.09 -2.99 15.47
C VAL A 589 2.87 -1.71 16.26
N THR A 590 1.94 -1.78 17.21
CA THR A 590 1.55 -0.66 18.06
C THR A 590 2.08 -0.84 19.49
N HIS A 591 2.13 0.25 20.24
CA HIS A 591 2.48 0.23 21.65
C HIS A 591 1.80 1.40 22.36
N GLU A 592 1.60 1.30 23.65
CA GLU A 592 1.08 2.37 24.50
C GLU A 592 1.94 3.63 24.41
N ILE A 593 1.30 4.79 24.51
CA ILE A 593 1.98 6.07 24.71
C ILE A 593 1.76 6.49 26.16
N TYR A 594 2.84 6.82 26.83
CA TYR A 594 2.83 7.38 28.18
C TYR A 594 3.07 8.87 28.12
N MET A 595 2.13 9.65 28.63
CA MET A 595 2.13 11.08 28.48
C MET A 595 1.76 11.80 29.78
N THR A 596 2.46 12.89 30.07
CA THR A 596 2.05 13.92 31.04
C THR A 596 1.85 15.25 30.31
N ARG A 597 1.43 16.29 31.02
CA ARG A 597 1.30 17.64 30.45
C ARG A 597 2.18 18.61 31.25
N ASP A 598 2.91 19.47 30.51
CA ASP A 598 3.68 20.53 31.14
C ASP A 598 2.77 21.65 31.69
N ALA A 599 3.36 22.64 32.39
CA ALA A 599 2.64 23.77 32.96
C ALA A 599 1.85 24.62 31.93
N ALA A 600 2.17 24.48 30.64
CA ALA A 600 1.48 25.14 29.54
C ALA A 600 0.42 24.22 28.89
N GLY A 601 0.17 23.03 29.46
CA GLY A 601 -0.78 22.04 28.93
C GLY A 601 -0.27 21.25 27.72
N ARG A 602 0.99 21.37 27.33
CA ARG A 602 1.58 20.67 26.19
C ARG A 602 1.96 19.23 26.56
N PRO A 603 1.81 18.26 25.66
CA PRO A 603 2.15 16.86 25.93
C PRO A 603 3.66 16.67 26.12
N VAL A 604 4.02 15.94 27.16
CA VAL A 604 5.39 15.45 27.43
C VAL A 604 5.34 13.92 27.41
N TYR A 605 6.09 13.33 26.49
CA TYR A 605 6.09 11.86 26.29
C TYR A 605 7.22 11.21 27.11
N HIS A 606 6.94 10.01 27.63
CA HIS A 606 7.85 9.22 28.45
C HIS A 606 8.16 7.87 27.78
N LEU A 607 9.38 7.36 27.99
CA LEU A 607 9.77 6.05 27.49
C LEU A 607 9.07 4.93 28.31
N PRO A 608 8.78 3.78 27.72
CA PRO A 608 8.18 2.64 28.43
C PRO A 608 8.98 2.21 29.65
N GLU A 609 10.30 2.23 29.57
CA GLU A 609 11.19 1.90 30.69
C GLU A 609 11.18 2.92 31.84
N GLU A 610 10.73 4.15 31.62
CA GLU A 610 10.59 5.21 32.64
C GLU A 610 9.31 5.06 33.46
N VAL A 611 8.34 4.22 32.98
CA VAL A 611 7.01 4.07 33.58
C VAL A 611 6.82 2.66 34.12
N GLU A 612 6.19 2.54 35.29
CA GLU A 612 5.79 1.27 35.89
C GLU A 612 4.42 1.42 36.56
N GLY A 613 3.49 0.55 36.19
CA GLY A 613 2.12 0.61 36.74
C GLY A 613 1.38 1.93 36.48
N GLY A 614 1.71 2.64 35.36
CA GLY A 614 1.11 3.94 35.06
C GLY A 614 1.73 5.13 35.80
N ILE A 615 2.91 4.94 36.40
CA ILE A 615 3.58 5.96 37.22
C ILE A 615 5.03 6.12 36.73
N ILE A 616 5.50 7.36 36.60
CA ILE A 616 6.90 7.67 36.28
C ILE A 616 7.78 7.28 37.46
N LYS A 617 8.73 6.36 37.26
CA LYS A 617 9.64 5.84 38.33
C LYS A 617 10.43 6.94 39.05
N ALA A 618 10.85 7.97 38.35
CA ALA A 618 11.68 9.02 38.87
C ALA A 618 10.93 10.07 39.71
N THR A 619 9.67 10.35 39.37
CA THR A 619 8.90 11.45 39.97
C THR A 619 7.70 10.99 40.80
N GLY A 620 7.21 9.76 40.59
CA GLY A 620 5.98 9.28 41.20
C GLY A 620 4.70 9.86 40.57
N GLU A 621 4.81 10.59 39.47
CA GLU A 621 3.69 11.22 38.78
C GLU A 621 2.95 10.18 37.93
N ALA A 622 1.59 10.23 37.96
CA ALA A 622 0.75 9.37 37.12
C ALA A 622 0.78 9.84 35.65
N VAL A 623 0.85 8.91 34.72
CA VAL A 623 0.79 9.18 33.28
C VAL A 623 -0.60 8.95 32.70
N GLU A 624 -0.98 9.72 31.71
CA GLU A 624 -2.07 9.41 30.79
C GLU A 624 -1.57 8.33 29.84
N ILE A 625 -2.32 7.21 29.71
CA ILE A 625 -1.97 6.09 28.82
C ILE A 625 -2.88 6.15 27.59
N ILE A 626 -2.30 6.26 26.39
CA ILE A 626 -3.01 6.11 25.13
C ILE A 626 -2.71 4.70 24.62
N PRO A 627 -3.69 3.79 24.63
CA PRO A 627 -3.49 2.40 24.24
C PRO A 627 -3.30 2.26 22.73
N SER A 628 -2.54 1.25 22.32
CA SER A 628 -2.45 0.76 20.93
C SER A 628 -2.18 1.83 19.86
N ALA A 629 -1.18 2.67 20.08
CA ALA A 629 -0.78 3.72 19.15
C ALA A 629 0.40 3.28 18.25
N LYS A 630 0.43 3.79 17.02
CA LYS A 630 1.59 3.60 16.11
C LYS A 630 2.88 4.02 16.81
N MET A 631 3.90 3.17 16.76
CA MET A 631 5.21 3.47 17.32
C MET A 631 5.85 4.67 16.63
N SER A 632 6.32 5.65 17.41
CA SER A 632 6.94 6.88 16.92
C SER A 632 8.03 7.36 17.87
N LYS A 633 9.19 7.72 17.32
CA LYS A 633 10.31 8.29 18.09
C LYS A 633 9.90 9.58 18.81
N SER A 634 9.07 10.41 18.17
CA SER A 634 8.60 11.67 18.75
C SER A 634 7.66 11.47 19.95
N LYS A 635 6.94 10.35 19.98
CA LYS A 635 6.04 9.96 21.07
C LYS A 635 6.69 9.02 22.09
N LYS A 636 7.97 8.68 21.89
CA LYS A 636 8.79 7.82 22.76
C LYS A 636 8.19 6.43 23.05
N ASN A 637 7.30 5.92 22.19
CA ASN A 637 6.67 4.61 22.37
C ASN A 637 7.26 3.51 21.49
N VAL A 638 8.51 3.68 21.07
CA VAL A 638 9.23 2.69 20.24
C VAL A 638 9.82 1.61 21.13
N VAL A 639 9.55 0.35 20.80
CA VAL A 639 10.20 -0.82 21.39
C VAL A 639 11.42 -1.20 20.53
N ASP A 640 12.60 -1.24 21.15
CA ASP A 640 13.85 -1.57 20.48
C ASP A 640 14.01 -3.09 20.33
N PRO A 641 14.00 -3.66 19.12
CA PRO A 641 14.19 -5.08 18.88
C PRO A 641 15.49 -5.66 19.44
N VAL A 642 16.57 -4.85 19.47
CA VAL A 642 17.87 -5.28 19.99
C VAL A 642 17.78 -5.68 21.47
N ASN A 643 17.02 -4.94 22.27
CA ASN A 643 16.81 -5.26 23.67
C ASN A 643 15.99 -6.55 23.84
N ILE A 644 15.00 -6.77 22.96
CA ILE A 644 14.18 -7.98 22.97
C ILE A 644 15.03 -9.21 22.59
N ILE A 645 15.82 -9.11 21.53
CA ILE A 645 16.71 -10.19 21.09
C ILE A 645 17.73 -10.54 22.18
N LYS A 646 18.30 -9.54 22.85
CA LYS A 646 19.22 -9.77 23.97
C LYS A 646 18.57 -10.46 25.16
N ALA A 647 17.31 -10.11 25.47
CA ALA A 647 16.60 -10.64 26.62
C ALA A 647 15.99 -12.04 26.36
N PHE A 648 15.46 -12.27 25.17
CA PHE A 648 14.61 -13.43 24.87
C PHE A 648 15.06 -14.24 23.65
N GLY A 649 15.99 -13.74 22.84
CA GLY A 649 16.40 -14.33 21.56
C GLY A 649 15.58 -13.87 20.37
N ALA A 650 16.15 -14.02 19.17
CA ALA A 650 15.51 -13.65 17.91
C ALA A 650 14.28 -14.49 17.60
N ASP A 651 14.35 -15.81 17.84
CA ASP A 651 13.22 -16.72 17.62
C ASP A 651 11.99 -16.32 18.44
N THR A 652 12.18 -15.79 19.64
CA THR A 652 11.07 -15.29 20.47
C THR A 652 10.42 -14.05 19.86
N ALA A 653 11.21 -13.11 19.36
CA ALA A 653 10.69 -11.92 18.68
C ALA A 653 9.93 -12.30 17.41
N ARG A 654 10.48 -13.21 16.60
CA ARG A 654 9.84 -13.75 15.38
C ARG A 654 8.51 -14.45 15.71
N TRP A 655 8.51 -15.32 16.71
CA TRP A 655 7.30 -16.04 17.14
C TRP A 655 6.20 -15.10 17.63
N PHE A 656 6.55 -14.11 18.43
CA PHE A 656 5.61 -13.13 18.95
C PHE A 656 4.87 -12.39 17.84
N VAL A 657 5.60 -11.80 16.87
CA VAL A 657 5.00 -10.97 15.83
C VAL A 657 4.06 -11.73 14.88
N MET A 658 4.10 -13.08 14.90
CA MET A 658 3.24 -13.94 14.10
C MET A 658 2.11 -14.60 14.89
N SER A 659 2.15 -14.60 16.23
CA SER A 659 1.26 -15.43 17.05
C SER A 659 -0.03 -14.73 17.47
N ASP A 660 -0.02 -13.40 17.66
CA ASP A 660 -1.05 -12.69 18.40
C ASP A 660 -2.31 -12.41 17.56
N SER A 661 -2.15 -11.98 16.31
CA SER A 661 -3.27 -11.55 15.47
C SER A 661 -3.06 -11.93 14.00
N PRO A 662 -4.14 -11.96 13.18
CA PRO A 662 -3.99 -12.09 11.75
C PRO A 662 -2.99 -11.05 11.20
N PRO A 663 -2.15 -11.41 10.21
CA PRO A 663 -1.08 -10.54 9.72
C PRO A 663 -1.53 -9.19 9.18
N GLU A 664 -2.76 -9.07 8.68
CA GLU A 664 -3.36 -7.83 8.16
C GLU A 664 -3.76 -6.85 9.26
N ARG A 665 -3.92 -7.34 10.51
CA ARG A 665 -4.33 -6.52 11.64
C ARG A 665 -3.13 -6.01 12.41
N ASP A 666 -3.33 -4.89 13.08
CA ASP A 666 -2.34 -4.37 14.00
C ASP A 666 -2.12 -5.34 15.17
N VAL A 667 -0.90 -5.38 15.65
CA VAL A 667 -0.49 -6.16 16.84
C VAL A 667 0.06 -5.21 17.88
N GLU A 668 -0.45 -5.33 19.10
CA GLU A 668 0.07 -4.57 20.23
C GLU A 668 1.25 -5.31 20.87
N TRP A 669 2.39 -4.64 20.95
CA TRP A 669 3.54 -5.18 21.66
C TRP A 669 3.30 -5.21 23.18
N THR A 670 3.47 -6.39 23.78
CA THR A 670 3.41 -6.55 25.22
C THR A 670 4.59 -7.39 25.74
N ALA A 671 5.19 -7.00 26.84
CA ALA A 671 6.28 -7.76 27.48
C ALA A 671 5.80 -9.15 27.96
N SER A 672 4.57 -9.27 28.41
CA SER A 672 3.98 -10.56 28.84
C SER A 672 3.80 -11.53 27.67
N GLY A 673 3.48 -11.05 26.46
CA GLY A 673 3.40 -11.87 25.27
C GLY A 673 4.75 -12.41 24.85
N ALA A 674 5.81 -11.59 24.89
CA ALA A 674 7.17 -12.01 24.61
C ALA A 674 7.66 -13.09 25.61
N ASP A 675 7.37 -12.90 26.90
CA ASP A 675 7.71 -13.90 27.94
C ASP A 675 6.93 -15.22 27.74
N ALA A 676 5.65 -15.15 27.35
CA ALA A 676 4.87 -16.34 27.04
C ALA A 676 5.44 -17.11 25.83
N ALA A 677 5.85 -16.40 24.78
CA ALA A 677 6.53 -16.97 23.63
C ALA A 677 7.85 -17.66 24.03
N PHE A 678 8.69 -16.98 24.78
CA PHE A 678 9.95 -17.53 25.28
C PHE A 678 9.77 -18.81 26.11
N ARG A 679 8.78 -18.83 27.02
CA ARG A 679 8.45 -20.02 27.83
C ARG A 679 7.99 -21.18 26.96
N PHE A 680 7.20 -20.89 25.90
CA PHE A 680 6.75 -21.92 24.96
C PHE A 680 7.95 -22.56 24.22
N LEU A 681 8.82 -21.75 23.64
CA LEU A 681 9.99 -22.24 22.91
C LEU A 681 10.91 -23.07 23.82
N GLY A 682 11.13 -22.62 25.06
CA GLY A 682 11.86 -23.36 26.06
C GLY A 682 11.18 -24.68 26.46
N ARG A 683 9.86 -24.77 26.44
CA ARG A 683 9.09 -26.02 26.66
C ARG A 683 9.28 -26.98 25.48
N VAL A 684 9.20 -26.48 24.24
CA VAL A 684 9.42 -27.32 23.04
C VAL A 684 10.83 -27.89 23.01
N TRP A 685 11.84 -27.10 23.36
CA TRP A 685 13.22 -27.56 23.45
C TRP A 685 13.37 -28.69 24.48
N ARG A 686 12.81 -28.52 25.71
CA ARG A 686 12.85 -29.59 26.74
C ARG A 686 12.12 -30.84 26.30
N LEU A 687 11.00 -30.72 25.60
CA LEU A 687 10.27 -31.87 25.06
C LEU A 687 11.10 -32.61 24.01
N ALA A 688 11.84 -31.89 23.16
CA ALA A 688 12.77 -32.49 22.21
C ALA A 688 13.91 -33.26 22.91
N ASP A 689 14.52 -32.68 23.95
CA ASP A 689 15.57 -33.32 24.76
C ASP A 689 15.06 -34.61 25.42
N GLU A 690 13.86 -34.58 25.99
CA GLU A 690 13.20 -35.76 26.56
C GLU A 690 12.96 -36.84 25.50
N ILE A 691 12.44 -36.47 24.32
CA ILE A 691 12.13 -37.39 23.23
C ILE A 691 13.44 -38.00 22.66
N ALA A 692 14.48 -37.19 22.50
CA ALA A 692 15.79 -37.67 22.03
C ALA A 692 16.41 -38.71 22.96
N ALA A 693 16.21 -38.59 24.25
CA ALA A 693 16.70 -39.54 25.28
C ALA A 693 15.75 -40.73 25.51
N SER A 694 14.54 -40.73 24.94
CA SER A 694 13.52 -41.75 25.17
C SER A 694 13.89 -43.09 24.55
N ALA A 695 13.60 -44.17 25.30
CA ALA A 695 13.67 -45.56 24.87
C ALA A 695 12.34 -46.30 25.08
N ALA A 696 11.21 -45.55 25.03
CA ALA A 696 9.87 -46.11 25.21
C ALA A 696 9.61 -47.19 24.16
N PRO A 697 9.02 -48.37 24.57
CA PRO A 697 8.67 -49.42 23.64
C PRO A 697 7.54 -48.95 22.69
N ASP A 698 7.46 -49.62 21.55
CA ASP A 698 6.40 -49.37 20.55
C ASP A 698 5.00 -49.66 21.16
N ASN A 699 4.05 -48.81 20.83
CA ASN A 699 2.65 -48.89 21.21
C ASN A 699 1.78 -48.62 20.00
N ALA A 700 1.43 -49.70 19.27
CA ALA A 700 0.82 -49.60 17.94
C ALA A 700 -0.44 -48.67 17.86
N ALA A 701 -1.25 -48.65 18.91
CA ALA A 701 -2.45 -47.79 18.94
C ALA A 701 -2.10 -46.30 19.11
N GLU A 702 -1.19 -46.01 20.05
CA GLU A 702 -0.70 -44.66 20.32
C GLU A 702 0.18 -44.15 19.19
N ASP A 703 1.01 -45.03 18.61
CA ASP A 703 1.86 -44.73 17.46
C ASP A 703 0.99 -44.30 16.27
N ALA A 704 -0.04 -45.06 15.93
CA ALA A 704 -0.99 -44.73 14.86
C ALA A 704 -1.75 -43.40 15.12
N ALA A 705 -2.15 -43.15 16.37
CA ALA A 705 -2.80 -41.89 16.75
C ALA A 705 -1.86 -40.70 16.61
N LEU A 706 -0.61 -40.82 17.02
CA LEU A 706 0.40 -39.78 16.91
C LEU A 706 0.76 -39.50 15.45
N ILE A 707 0.96 -40.53 14.62
CA ILE A 707 1.23 -40.39 13.18
C ILE A 707 0.11 -39.60 12.49
N ARG A 708 -1.16 -39.96 12.76
CA ARG A 708 -2.32 -39.26 12.22
C ARG A 708 -2.36 -37.77 12.65
N ALA A 709 -2.09 -37.47 13.92
CA ALA A 709 -1.99 -36.11 14.42
C ALA A 709 -0.86 -35.32 13.74
N THR A 710 0.27 -35.97 13.46
CA THR A 710 1.41 -35.39 12.74
C THR A 710 1.01 -34.99 11.31
N HIS A 711 0.39 -35.89 10.55
CA HIS A 711 -0.07 -35.58 9.17
C HIS A 711 -1.12 -34.48 9.12
N ARG A 712 -2.05 -34.44 10.08
CA ARG A 712 -3.01 -33.30 10.19
C ARG A 712 -2.30 -31.97 10.46
N THR A 713 -1.31 -31.96 11.35
CA THR A 713 -0.54 -30.77 11.66
C THR A 713 0.25 -30.28 10.46
N ILE A 714 0.85 -31.20 9.67
CA ILE A 714 1.51 -30.85 8.40
C ILE A 714 0.52 -30.13 7.49
N ALA A 715 -0.64 -30.71 7.25
CA ALA A 715 -1.65 -30.12 6.36
C ALA A 715 -2.13 -28.74 6.85
N ASP A 716 -2.43 -28.64 8.15
CA ASP A 716 -2.95 -27.38 8.75
C ASP A 716 -1.91 -26.26 8.71
N VAL A 717 -0.63 -26.56 9.04
CA VAL A 717 0.45 -25.55 9.04
C VAL A 717 0.80 -25.15 7.60
N THR A 718 0.85 -26.08 6.66
CA THR A 718 1.07 -25.80 5.24
C THR A 718 0.02 -24.84 4.71
N ALA A 719 -1.26 -25.17 4.88
CA ALA A 719 -2.36 -24.30 4.45
C ALA A 719 -2.30 -22.92 5.14
N GLY A 720 -1.93 -22.87 6.41
CA GLY A 720 -1.79 -21.62 7.16
C GLY A 720 -0.65 -20.73 6.64
N ILE A 721 0.50 -21.31 6.29
CA ILE A 721 1.61 -20.53 5.70
C ILE A 721 1.23 -20.03 4.31
N GLU A 722 0.67 -20.88 3.46
CA GLU A 722 0.26 -20.50 2.10
C GLU A 722 -0.83 -19.43 2.08
N GLY A 723 -1.73 -19.45 3.06
CA GLY A 723 -2.80 -18.47 3.23
C GLY A 723 -2.42 -17.26 4.07
N PHE A 724 -1.16 -17.06 4.44
CA PHE A 724 -0.71 -16.01 5.37
C PHE A 724 -1.44 -16.01 6.73
N ALA A 725 -2.00 -17.13 7.13
CA ALA A 725 -2.66 -17.31 8.43
C ALA A 725 -1.65 -17.81 9.48
N PHE A 726 -0.56 -17.08 9.68
CA PHE A 726 0.56 -17.49 10.56
C PHE A 726 0.13 -17.71 12.00
N ASN A 727 -0.75 -16.86 12.54
CA ASN A 727 -1.31 -17.04 13.88
C ASN A 727 -2.08 -18.36 14.03
N THR A 728 -2.77 -18.80 12.99
CA THR A 728 -3.45 -20.11 12.96
C THR A 728 -2.43 -21.24 12.95
N SER A 729 -1.38 -21.15 12.14
CA SER A 729 -0.27 -22.12 12.12
C SER A 729 0.41 -22.21 13.49
N VAL A 730 0.66 -21.09 14.14
CA VAL A 730 1.18 -21.01 15.51
C VAL A 730 0.27 -21.76 16.50
N ALA A 731 -1.04 -21.53 16.44
CA ALA A 731 -2.00 -22.22 17.31
C ALA A 731 -1.99 -23.75 17.08
N LYS A 732 -1.84 -24.20 15.83
CA LYS A 732 -1.71 -25.63 15.50
C LYS A 732 -0.42 -26.23 16.05
N LEU A 733 0.69 -25.51 15.99
CA LEU A 733 1.98 -25.93 16.57
C LEU A 733 1.92 -26.00 18.10
N TYR A 734 1.22 -25.07 18.77
CA TYR A 734 0.91 -25.17 20.20
C TYR A 734 0.13 -26.45 20.54
N ALA A 735 -0.92 -26.73 19.77
CA ALA A 735 -1.74 -27.93 19.96
C ALA A 735 -0.92 -29.22 19.73
N PHE A 736 -0.09 -29.23 18.69
CA PHE A 736 0.76 -30.39 18.38
C PHE A 736 1.84 -30.64 19.45
N ALA A 737 2.47 -29.60 19.99
CA ALA A 737 3.38 -29.69 21.10
C ALA A 737 2.69 -30.28 22.35
N ASN A 738 1.43 -29.93 22.61
CA ASN A 738 0.64 -30.52 23.70
C ASN A 738 0.33 -32.02 23.44
N THR A 739 0.01 -32.38 22.19
CA THR A 739 -0.22 -33.78 21.78
C THR A 739 1.06 -34.64 22.01
N LEU A 740 2.20 -34.15 21.50
CA LEU A 740 3.51 -34.81 21.69
C LEU A 740 3.87 -35.01 23.18
N SER A 741 3.62 -33.98 24.00
CA SER A 741 3.96 -34.04 25.42
C SER A 741 3.12 -35.04 26.23
N LYS A 742 1.90 -35.34 25.78
CA LYS A 742 0.96 -36.28 26.41
C LYS A 742 0.98 -37.68 25.78
N SER A 743 1.60 -37.86 24.63
CA SER A 743 1.59 -39.10 23.87
C SER A 743 2.33 -40.20 24.61
N GLN A 744 1.73 -41.37 24.59
CA GLN A 744 2.31 -42.63 25.10
C GLN A 744 2.86 -43.52 23.95
N ALA A 745 3.09 -42.94 22.81
CA ALA A 745 3.66 -43.60 21.64
C ALA A 745 5.12 -44.01 21.90
N GLY A 746 5.60 -45.00 21.15
CA GLY A 746 6.94 -45.47 21.18
C GLY A 746 8.01 -44.42 20.82
N ALA A 747 9.23 -44.65 21.19
CA ALA A 747 10.35 -43.73 20.98
C ALA A 747 10.54 -43.37 19.50
N ALA A 748 10.37 -44.35 18.59
CA ALA A 748 10.52 -44.12 17.15
C ALA A 748 9.47 -43.15 16.61
N ALA A 749 8.17 -43.37 16.89
CA ALA A 749 7.09 -42.54 16.46
C ALA A 749 7.17 -41.10 17.05
N ARG A 750 7.56 -40.97 18.31
CA ARG A 750 7.76 -39.66 18.97
C ARG A 750 8.94 -38.91 18.38
N ARG A 751 10.06 -39.57 18.03
CA ARG A 751 11.22 -38.94 17.36
C ARG A 751 10.85 -38.46 15.97
N GLU A 752 10.14 -39.27 15.19
CA GLU A 752 9.67 -38.89 13.85
C GLU A 752 8.74 -37.66 13.93
N ALA A 753 7.74 -37.70 14.82
CA ALA A 753 6.82 -36.57 15.02
C ALA A 753 7.53 -35.31 15.51
N MET A 754 8.56 -35.42 16.35
CA MET A 754 9.36 -34.25 16.77
C MET A 754 10.27 -33.73 15.65
N GLY A 755 10.78 -34.60 14.78
CA GLY A 755 11.51 -34.23 13.56
C GLY A 755 10.64 -33.43 12.62
N VAL A 756 9.38 -33.87 12.40
CA VAL A 756 8.37 -33.10 11.65
C VAL A 756 8.08 -31.75 12.34
N MET A 757 7.96 -31.75 13.68
CA MET A 757 7.77 -30.47 14.42
C MET A 757 8.92 -29.49 14.15
N ALA A 758 10.18 -29.96 14.11
CA ALA A 758 11.33 -29.12 13.78
C ALA A 758 11.24 -28.56 12.37
N GLN A 759 10.85 -29.37 11.38
CA GLN A 759 10.65 -28.91 10.00
C GLN A 759 9.55 -27.84 9.92
N LEU A 760 8.40 -28.06 10.58
CA LEU A 760 7.28 -27.10 10.58
C LEU A 760 7.61 -25.80 11.34
N LEU A 761 8.46 -25.85 12.35
CA LEU A 761 8.95 -24.69 13.10
C LEU A 761 10.01 -23.90 12.33
N SER A 762 10.77 -24.54 11.44
CA SER A 762 11.94 -23.97 10.77
C SER A 762 11.67 -22.61 10.07
N PRO A 763 10.55 -22.37 9.39
CA PRO A 763 10.28 -21.05 8.82
C PRO A 763 10.08 -19.95 9.87
N MET A 764 9.52 -20.29 11.03
CA MET A 764 9.10 -19.32 12.04
C MET A 764 10.17 -19.06 13.10
N VAL A 765 10.77 -20.15 13.64
CA VAL A 765 11.79 -20.12 14.68
C VAL A 765 12.99 -20.99 14.29
N PRO A 766 13.76 -20.51 13.28
CA PRO A 766 14.73 -21.33 12.59
C PRO A 766 15.89 -21.83 13.47
N HIS A 767 16.31 -21.04 14.45
CA HIS A 767 17.45 -21.43 15.29
C HIS A 767 17.08 -22.58 16.24
N LEU A 768 15.91 -22.51 16.86
CA LEU A 768 15.39 -23.59 17.70
C LEU A 768 15.14 -24.86 16.88
N ALA A 769 14.62 -24.68 15.65
CA ALA A 769 14.37 -25.82 14.76
C ALA A 769 15.65 -26.57 14.37
N GLU A 770 16.74 -25.86 14.06
CA GLU A 770 18.05 -26.44 13.80
C GLU A 770 18.60 -27.21 15.02
N GLU A 771 18.46 -26.61 16.21
CA GLU A 771 18.91 -27.23 17.44
C GLU A 771 18.18 -28.56 17.72
N ILE A 772 16.86 -28.56 17.55
CA ILE A 772 16.04 -29.77 17.70
C ILE A 772 16.38 -30.80 16.64
N TRP A 773 16.52 -30.38 15.38
CA TRP A 773 16.89 -31.27 14.28
C TRP A 773 18.23 -31.97 14.52
N SER A 774 19.25 -31.22 14.93
CA SER A 774 20.57 -31.74 15.31
C SER A 774 20.50 -32.69 16.52
N MET A 775 19.72 -32.36 17.55
CA MET A 775 19.52 -33.13 18.76
C MET A 775 18.90 -34.52 18.46
N LEU A 776 18.02 -34.59 17.48
CA LEU A 776 17.38 -35.83 17.04
C LEU A 776 18.24 -36.65 16.06
N GLY A 777 19.41 -36.17 15.68
CA GLY A 777 20.29 -36.81 14.70
C GLY A 777 19.85 -36.62 13.25
N GLY A 778 19.15 -35.54 12.95
CA GLY A 778 18.75 -35.17 11.59
C GLY A 778 19.96 -34.94 10.68
N GLU A 779 19.86 -35.36 9.43
CA GLU A 779 20.93 -35.22 8.46
C GLU A 779 21.02 -33.78 7.92
N GLY A 780 22.21 -33.18 7.95
CA GLY A 780 22.44 -31.82 7.47
C GLY A 780 21.70 -30.76 8.30
N LEU A 781 21.35 -29.66 7.65
CA LEU A 781 20.60 -28.53 8.24
C LEU A 781 19.09 -28.68 7.98
N VAL A 782 18.25 -28.39 8.98
CA VAL A 782 16.80 -28.41 8.77
C VAL A 782 16.37 -27.36 7.73
N ALA A 783 17.12 -26.26 7.59
CA ALA A 783 16.91 -25.25 6.55
C ALA A 783 17.05 -25.81 5.12
N GLN A 784 17.72 -26.97 4.94
CA GLN A 784 17.91 -27.66 3.67
C GLN A 784 17.02 -28.90 3.53
N ALA A 785 16.32 -29.29 4.60
CA ALA A 785 15.41 -30.42 4.59
C ALA A 785 14.16 -30.10 3.73
N ARG A 786 13.61 -31.14 3.08
CA ARG A 786 12.37 -31.01 2.34
C ARG A 786 11.20 -30.78 3.27
N TRP A 787 10.26 -29.94 2.84
CA TRP A 787 8.99 -29.76 3.55
C TRP A 787 8.26 -31.10 3.66
N PRO A 788 7.72 -31.45 4.85
CA PRO A 788 7.03 -32.72 5.03
C PRO A 788 5.69 -32.70 4.30
N GLU A 789 5.34 -33.80 3.67
CA GLU A 789 4.06 -33.97 2.96
C GLU A 789 3.05 -34.73 3.80
N ALA A 790 1.82 -34.24 3.84
CA ALA A 790 0.74 -34.95 4.52
C ALA A 790 0.22 -36.11 3.66
N ASP A 791 0.15 -37.29 4.21
CA ASP A 791 -0.52 -38.42 3.56
C ASP A 791 -2.05 -38.19 3.56
N PRO A 792 -2.70 -38.08 2.40
CA PRO A 792 -4.15 -37.86 2.30
C PRO A 792 -4.97 -38.94 3.03
N ALA A 793 -4.48 -40.19 3.10
CA ALA A 793 -5.16 -41.25 3.81
C ALA A 793 -5.24 -41.02 5.32
N MET A 794 -4.25 -40.31 5.88
CA MET A 794 -4.20 -39.96 7.30
C MET A 794 -5.06 -38.75 7.66
N LEU A 795 -5.55 -38.00 6.66
CA LEU A 795 -6.43 -36.82 6.84
C LEU A 795 -7.91 -37.21 6.87
N VAL A 796 -8.25 -38.43 6.48
CA VAL A 796 -9.62 -38.90 6.49
C VAL A 796 -10.03 -39.24 7.93
N ASP A 797 -11.05 -38.56 8.45
CA ASP A 797 -11.64 -38.89 9.74
C ASP A 797 -12.42 -40.21 9.63
N GLU A 798 -12.00 -41.23 10.34
CA GLU A 798 -12.74 -42.48 10.48
C GLU A 798 -14.04 -42.27 11.28
N ARG A 799 -14.07 -41.21 12.09
CA ARG A 799 -15.24 -40.87 12.91
C ARG A 799 -15.63 -39.41 12.63
N VAL A 800 -16.91 -39.12 12.68
CA VAL A 800 -17.49 -37.80 12.53
C VAL A 800 -18.37 -37.48 13.74
N THR A 801 -18.21 -36.26 14.29
CA THR A 801 -19.13 -35.77 15.31
C THR A 801 -20.29 -35.04 14.66
N LEU A 802 -21.47 -35.61 14.78
CA LEU A 802 -22.72 -35.07 14.28
C LEU A 802 -23.43 -34.28 15.35
N PRO A 803 -23.63 -32.96 15.17
CA PRO A 803 -24.49 -32.19 16.04
C PRO A 803 -25.93 -32.67 15.93
N ILE A 804 -26.61 -32.87 17.08
CA ILE A 804 -28.01 -33.27 17.12
C ILE A 804 -28.86 -32.05 17.42
N GLN A 805 -29.76 -31.75 16.50
CA GLN A 805 -30.76 -30.71 16.69
C GLN A 805 -32.08 -31.33 17.08
N ILE A 806 -32.77 -30.73 18.05
CA ILE A 806 -34.15 -31.04 18.39
C ILE A 806 -35.02 -29.82 18.10
N ASN A 807 -35.95 -29.95 17.15
CA ASN A 807 -36.76 -28.84 16.63
C ASN A 807 -35.88 -27.61 16.23
N GLY A 808 -34.80 -27.83 15.49
CA GLY A 808 -33.93 -26.80 14.93
C GLY A 808 -32.90 -26.18 15.93
N LYS A 809 -32.87 -26.62 17.21
CA LYS A 809 -31.89 -26.15 18.20
C LYS A 809 -30.91 -27.28 18.54
N ARG A 810 -29.61 -27.04 18.47
CA ARG A 810 -28.56 -27.98 18.88
C ARG A 810 -28.72 -28.32 20.37
N ARG A 811 -28.79 -29.59 20.70
CA ARG A 811 -29.04 -30.07 22.05
C ARG A 811 -28.05 -31.13 22.54
N ALA A 812 -27.49 -31.91 21.62
CA ALA A 812 -26.50 -32.91 21.87
C ALA A 812 -25.56 -33.08 20.69
N GLU A 813 -24.60 -33.97 20.80
CA GLU A 813 -23.72 -34.38 19.71
C GLU A 813 -23.31 -35.86 19.88
N ILE A 814 -23.15 -36.57 18.77
CA ILE A 814 -22.71 -37.96 18.76
C ILE A 814 -21.55 -38.16 17.81
N THR A 815 -20.54 -38.89 18.25
CA THR A 815 -19.36 -39.24 17.43
C THR A 815 -19.54 -40.68 16.93
N VAL A 816 -19.69 -40.83 15.61
CA VAL A 816 -19.93 -42.10 14.94
C VAL A 816 -18.86 -42.35 13.86
N PRO A 817 -18.62 -43.62 13.43
CA PRO A 817 -17.85 -43.88 12.22
C PRO A 817 -18.45 -43.12 11.02
N ARG A 818 -17.60 -42.60 10.15
CA ARG A 818 -17.99 -41.74 9.03
C ARG A 818 -18.88 -42.45 7.99
N ASP A 819 -18.62 -43.74 7.85
CA ASP A 819 -19.31 -44.68 6.93
C ASP A 819 -20.50 -45.41 7.57
N MET A 820 -20.84 -45.03 8.85
CA MET A 820 -21.97 -45.63 9.56
C MET A 820 -23.29 -45.37 8.83
N ASP A 821 -24.07 -46.43 8.65
CA ASP A 821 -25.39 -46.32 8.02
C ASP A 821 -26.34 -45.40 8.82
N ALA A 822 -27.11 -44.61 8.11
CA ALA A 822 -28.07 -43.67 8.70
C ALA A 822 -29.02 -44.30 9.72
N ALA A 823 -29.45 -45.56 9.47
CA ALA A 823 -30.32 -46.29 10.39
C ALA A 823 -29.60 -46.67 11.71
N GLU A 824 -28.27 -46.93 11.66
CA GLU A 824 -27.48 -47.17 12.86
C GLU A 824 -27.24 -45.90 13.63
N VAL A 825 -26.95 -44.78 12.95
CA VAL A 825 -26.87 -43.44 13.56
C VAL A 825 -28.17 -43.07 14.25
N GLU A 826 -29.31 -43.30 13.62
CA GLU A 826 -30.64 -43.07 14.22
C GLU A 826 -30.81 -43.82 15.54
N LYS A 827 -30.42 -45.09 15.59
CA LYS A 827 -30.48 -45.92 16.82
C LYS A 827 -29.63 -45.35 17.93
N LEU A 828 -28.39 -44.95 17.62
CA LEU A 828 -27.49 -44.38 18.59
C LEU A 828 -27.99 -43.03 19.11
N VAL A 829 -28.51 -42.17 18.23
CA VAL A 829 -29.05 -40.85 18.59
C VAL A 829 -30.26 -40.98 19.52
N LEU A 830 -31.15 -41.96 19.26
CA LEU A 830 -32.32 -42.22 20.11
C LEU A 830 -31.95 -42.87 21.48
N ALA A 831 -30.76 -43.49 21.57
CA ALA A 831 -30.26 -44.09 22.79
C ALA A 831 -29.35 -43.10 23.59
N ASP A 832 -29.00 -41.96 23.01
CA ASP A 832 -28.14 -40.95 23.67
C ASP A 832 -28.85 -40.32 24.89
N GLU A 833 -28.19 -40.28 26.03
CA GLU A 833 -28.78 -39.85 27.31
C GLU A 833 -29.27 -38.38 27.26
N ASP A 834 -28.55 -37.52 26.60
CA ASP A 834 -28.93 -36.11 26.48
C ASP A 834 -30.13 -35.95 25.54
N VAL A 835 -30.18 -36.70 24.45
CA VAL A 835 -31.34 -36.71 23.52
C VAL A 835 -32.56 -37.23 24.27
N VAL A 836 -32.45 -38.37 24.98
CA VAL A 836 -33.55 -38.97 25.77
C VAL A 836 -34.08 -37.97 26.81
N ARG A 837 -33.18 -37.28 27.48
CA ARG A 837 -33.56 -36.22 28.45
C ARG A 837 -34.34 -35.07 27.79
N PHE A 838 -33.93 -34.62 26.62
CA PHE A 838 -34.62 -33.56 25.87
C PHE A 838 -35.93 -33.99 25.24
N LEU A 839 -36.06 -35.25 24.90
CA LEU A 839 -37.34 -35.82 24.40
C LEU A 839 -38.40 -35.83 25.52
N ALA A 840 -38.02 -36.05 26.76
CA ALA A 840 -38.93 -36.06 27.93
C ALA A 840 -40.16 -36.92 27.71
N GLY A 841 -40.01 -38.11 27.04
CA GLY A 841 -41.08 -39.04 26.73
C GLY A 841 -41.99 -38.65 25.58
N LYS A 842 -41.72 -37.60 24.83
CA LYS A 842 -42.47 -37.20 23.65
C LYS A 842 -42.09 -38.09 22.45
N PRO A 843 -43.08 -38.52 21.62
CA PRO A 843 -42.78 -39.34 20.48
C PRO A 843 -42.06 -38.54 19.38
N VAL A 844 -40.99 -39.15 18.81
CA VAL A 844 -40.30 -38.58 17.64
C VAL A 844 -41.15 -38.71 16.42
N LYS A 845 -41.52 -37.59 15.79
CA LYS A 845 -42.29 -37.56 14.55
C LYS A 845 -41.45 -37.85 13.32
N LYS A 846 -40.22 -37.35 13.31
CA LYS A 846 -39.27 -37.52 12.21
C LYS A 846 -37.83 -37.35 12.72
N LEU A 847 -36.96 -38.25 12.25
CA LEU A 847 -35.51 -38.13 12.46
C LEU A 847 -34.86 -38.10 11.05
N ILE A 848 -33.99 -37.13 10.84
CA ILE A 848 -33.31 -36.92 9.57
C ILE A 848 -31.82 -36.91 9.85
N VAL A 849 -31.10 -37.90 9.33
CA VAL A 849 -29.65 -37.97 9.33
C VAL A 849 -29.15 -37.40 8.02
N VAL A 850 -28.37 -36.31 8.10
CA VAL A 850 -27.59 -35.83 6.97
C VAL A 850 -26.17 -36.35 7.14
N PRO A 851 -25.75 -37.35 6.35
CA PRO A 851 -24.47 -38.00 6.55
C PRO A 851 -23.31 -37.02 6.64
N GLY A 852 -22.43 -37.17 7.63
CA GLY A 852 -21.27 -36.32 7.86
C GLY A 852 -21.56 -34.88 8.27
N ARG A 853 -22.82 -34.47 8.49
CA ARG A 853 -23.18 -33.07 8.75
C ARG A 853 -23.98 -32.84 10.03
N ILE A 854 -25.16 -33.49 10.17
CA ILE A 854 -26.06 -33.16 11.26
C ILE A 854 -27.14 -34.23 11.39
N VAL A 855 -27.69 -34.40 12.59
CA VAL A 855 -28.93 -35.13 12.84
C VAL A 855 -29.99 -34.15 13.33
N ASN A 856 -31.19 -34.23 12.75
CA ASN A 856 -32.32 -33.39 13.13
C ASN A 856 -33.48 -34.26 13.65
N VAL A 857 -33.85 -34.09 14.90
CA VAL A 857 -34.98 -34.79 15.56
C VAL A 857 -36.14 -33.81 15.65
N VAL A 858 -37.28 -34.20 15.13
CA VAL A 858 -38.54 -33.44 15.16
C VAL A 858 -39.52 -34.16 16.09
N ILE A 859 -40.01 -33.47 17.13
CA ILE A 859 -40.95 -33.95 18.13
C ILE A 859 -42.28 -33.22 18.10
#